data_ef26564c1d089f76d36ea3f653d3a5ce
#
_entry.id   ef26564c1d089f76d36ea3f653d3a5ce
#
_cell.length_a   1.000
_cell.length_b   1.000
_cell.length_c   1.000
_cell.angle_alpha   90.00
_cell.angle_beta   90.00
_cell.angle_gamma   90.00
#
_symmetry.space_group_name_H-M   'P 1'
#
loop_
_entity.id
_entity.type
_entity.pdbx_description
1 polymer ?
#
loop_
_entity_poly.entity_id
_entity_poly.type
_entity_poly.pdbx_seq_one_letter_code
_entity_poly.pdbx_strand_id
1 'polypeptide(L)'
;MRAKKSLARPKKTVIFSNDFYSDMRADGMLYALIVRSPFSAGKINSIQLENQEPIPENYEIFTADDIPNQKFITTFGTRTEIFCTGEIKYKGEPVALIAGPDRKTVFELREKVKIILERKNQNQEESQDFFEERNFEKLPEQTESKKTSELKEPQETSEQKNSENLEETAAEREVLSGDAQSEFKNPENKIIEGIWKNSVTQHEIKETAGCFCCLKGENLHIFTAGRYITHIKDSVSRATGLEKSNIILNCTKKNNQNSNKIWMSSIFAAMASVAALKTGKPVLLSLEREDEINFVERATFVKVKNRAAVSKDGTIKAMDIEIQADTGYKNPLATEMLDRFTIAAAGIYSTENLRIRTKIFSSANPPSSVRLNRIDSQVFFALESQIQKISEETGFTPLEIRLKNLRNSNAKSKISKNPFELELGRAEDSMKAVCARSDFNRKYAVYKLAEKGRYETDENSPYSPPLRGIGMAAAFDGNGYLGTNFKNENFSLQVTMTDERKIVVNTAPPSQNIKEIWQKIIIDSLGIDKRSIQFNLDLSLAEASEKGIAAIQNDLMIGNISIKTHLLKKCLEAIKRKKDAVLPITVKKSIAPSKRNQWKEETFSGTPFFSTSFGTCVVEVEYDSCAFSEQVTGVFAVIDCGRIANPQAAETAAKQAIKKCLSTLVFGDSLKCQKIVVQFAQSDDEPKNLDSLIYSILPPAFCSATSQALALTVNELPLKTDSLFKIKENSEKNKKIKNQETQ
;
A
#
# COMPACT_ATOMS: atom_id res chain seq x y z
N MET A 1 47.73 -40.49 37.65
CA MET A 1 46.50 -39.72 37.96
C MET A 1 46.42 -38.50 37.05
N ARG A 2 45.65 -38.59 35.99
CA ARG A 2 45.39 -37.45 35.08
C ARG A 2 44.06 -36.80 35.49
N ALA A 3 44.10 -35.58 35.98
CA ALA A 3 42.94 -34.81 36.32
C ALA A 3 42.12 -34.46 35.04
N LYS A 4 40.90 -34.97 34.95
CA LYS A 4 39.91 -34.53 33.95
C LYS A 4 39.47 -33.12 34.31
N LYS A 5 39.95 -32.11 33.57
CA LYS A 5 39.31 -30.79 33.53
C LYS A 5 37.93 -30.92 32.91
N SER A 6 36.90 -30.81 33.71
CA SER A 6 35.53 -30.63 33.21
C SER A 6 35.45 -29.27 32.52
N LEU A 7 35.37 -29.26 31.21
CA LEU A 7 34.97 -28.10 30.44
C LEU A 7 33.52 -27.77 30.81
N ALA A 8 33.33 -26.74 31.61
CA ALA A 8 32.03 -26.12 31.85
C ALA A 8 31.51 -25.62 30.50
N ARG A 9 30.44 -26.25 30.00
CA ARG A 9 29.72 -25.74 28.83
C ARG A 9 29.19 -24.34 29.15
N PRO A 10 29.48 -23.32 28.35
CA PRO A 10 28.90 -22.00 28.57
C PRO A 10 27.39 -22.13 28.50
N LYS A 11 26.68 -21.65 29.50
CA LYS A 11 25.22 -21.49 29.48
C LYS A 11 24.92 -20.50 28.39
N LYS A 12 24.47 -20.96 27.22
CA LYS A 12 24.00 -20.10 26.11
C LYS A 12 22.72 -19.44 26.57
N THR A 13 22.80 -18.20 26.98
CA THR A 13 21.64 -17.37 27.29
C THR A 13 21.10 -16.83 25.96
N VAL A 14 19.95 -17.30 25.54
CA VAL A 14 19.25 -16.80 24.36
C VAL A 14 17.91 -16.25 24.82
N ILE A 15 17.71 -14.96 24.65
CA ILE A 15 16.46 -14.29 24.95
C ILE A 15 15.64 -14.22 23.65
N PHE A 16 14.56 -14.97 23.59
CA PHE A 16 13.61 -14.93 22.48
C PHE A 16 12.43 -14.04 22.82
N SER A 17 12.21 -13.00 22.03
CA SER A 17 10.97 -12.25 22.03
C SER A 17 10.04 -12.81 20.95
N ASN A 18 8.82 -13.17 21.31
CA ASN A 18 7.78 -13.51 20.33
C ASN A 18 7.09 -12.28 19.78
N ASP A 19 7.38 -11.10 20.31
CA ASP A 19 6.73 -9.85 19.97
C ASP A 19 7.46 -9.11 18.86
N PHE A 20 8.77 -8.86 19.06
CA PHE A 20 9.63 -8.17 18.10
C PHE A 20 10.94 -8.94 17.92
N TYR A 21 11.44 -9.02 16.69
CA TYR A 21 12.75 -9.67 16.41
C TYR A 21 13.91 -8.78 16.86
N SER A 22 13.72 -7.45 16.87
CA SER A 22 14.74 -6.48 17.32
C SER A 22 15.06 -6.56 18.81
N ASP A 23 14.18 -7.18 19.62
CA ASP A 23 14.40 -7.41 21.05
C ASP A 23 15.19 -8.69 21.34
N MET A 24 15.49 -9.48 20.32
CA MET A 24 16.20 -10.74 20.51
C MET A 24 17.66 -10.53 20.86
N ARG A 25 18.16 -11.31 21.77
CA ARG A 25 19.56 -11.29 22.23
C ARG A 25 20.07 -12.71 22.34
N ALA A 26 21.34 -12.90 21.96
CA ALA A 26 22.05 -14.17 22.09
C ALA A 26 23.53 -13.92 22.38
N ASP A 27 24.16 -14.83 23.13
CA ASP A 27 25.59 -14.74 23.44
C ASP A 27 26.40 -14.78 22.13
N GLY A 28 27.34 -13.85 22.01
CA GLY A 28 28.23 -13.76 20.86
C GLY A 28 27.56 -13.31 19.58
N MET A 29 26.34 -12.74 19.65
CA MET A 29 25.62 -12.22 18.47
C MET A 29 26.36 -11.06 17.82
N LEU A 30 26.12 -10.91 16.53
CA LEU A 30 26.57 -9.78 15.72
C LEU A 30 25.39 -8.87 15.38
N TYR A 31 25.63 -7.58 15.43
CA TYR A 31 24.76 -6.57 14.85
C TYR A 31 25.16 -6.34 13.41
N ALA A 32 24.18 -6.19 12.51
CA ALA A 32 24.45 -6.00 11.10
C ALA A 32 23.68 -4.80 10.52
N LEU A 33 24.34 -4.01 9.68
CA LEU A 33 23.76 -2.88 8.95
C LEU A 33 24.10 -2.98 7.47
N ILE A 34 23.16 -2.53 6.62
CA ILE A 34 23.34 -2.52 5.17
C ILE A 34 24.13 -1.27 4.76
N VAL A 35 25.14 -1.46 3.92
CA VAL A 35 25.83 -0.40 3.18
C VAL A 35 25.13 -0.20 1.85
N ARG A 36 24.71 1.04 1.58
CA ARG A 36 23.95 1.40 0.40
C ARG A 36 24.70 2.32 -0.52
N SER A 37 24.46 2.21 -1.82
CA SER A 37 25.05 3.10 -2.81
C SER A 37 24.53 4.54 -2.66
N PRO A 38 25.42 5.55 -2.57
CA PRO A 38 25.01 6.94 -2.69
C PRO A 38 24.73 7.34 -4.15
N PHE A 39 25.16 6.50 -5.11
CA PHE A 39 25.06 6.77 -6.55
C PHE A 39 23.81 6.10 -7.14
N SER A 40 23.26 6.69 -8.18
CA SER A 40 22.14 6.15 -8.96
C SER A 40 22.56 5.17 -10.06
N ALA A 41 23.81 5.23 -10.50
CA ALA A 41 24.39 4.35 -11.50
C ALA A 41 25.92 4.33 -11.40
N GLY A 42 26.54 3.26 -11.86
CA GLY A 42 28.01 3.16 -11.98
C GLY A 42 28.51 1.76 -11.72
N LYS A 43 29.69 1.45 -12.27
CA LYS A 43 30.33 0.15 -12.05
C LYS A 43 31.25 0.22 -10.82
N ILE A 44 31.08 -0.70 -9.88
CA ILE A 44 31.85 -0.76 -8.65
C ILE A 44 33.25 -1.31 -8.97
N ASN A 45 34.28 -0.56 -8.61
CA ASN A 45 35.66 -1.03 -8.65
C ASN A 45 36.04 -1.70 -7.33
N SER A 46 35.74 -1.04 -6.19
CA SER A 46 36.03 -1.61 -4.87
C SER A 46 35.11 -1.03 -3.79
N ILE A 47 34.95 -1.78 -2.70
CA ILE A 47 34.29 -1.36 -1.46
C ILE A 47 35.34 -1.45 -0.36
N GLN A 48 35.65 -0.33 0.30
CA GLN A 48 36.71 -0.27 1.30
C GLN A 48 36.37 0.76 2.39
N LEU A 49 37.03 0.67 3.53
CA LEU A 49 36.99 1.72 4.55
C LEU A 49 37.73 2.97 4.08
N GLU A 50 37.34 4.11 4.59
CA GLU A 50 38.01 5.39 4.36
C GLU A 50 39.50 5.26 4.71
N ASN A 51 40.36 5.90 3.92
CA ASN A 51 41.84 5.80 4.03
C ASN A 51 42.40 4.38 3.94
N GLN A 52 41.63 3.41 3.40
CA GLN A 52 42.04 2.00 3.32
C GLN A 52 42.37 1.37 4.69
N GLU A 53 41.71 1.86 5.75
CA GLU A 53 41.87 1.30 7.09
C GLU A 53 41.50 -0.20 7.08
N PRO A 54 42.23 -1.05 7.82
CA PRO A 54 41.86 -2.46 7.96
C PRO A 54 40.58 -2.59 8.76
N ILE A 55 39.73 -3.56 8.38
CA ILE A 55 38.53 -3.88 9.13
C ILE A 55 38.96 -4.40 10.53
N PRO A 56 38.42 -3.85 11.63
CA PRO A 56 38.79 -4.28 12.98
C PRO A 56 38.50 -5.78 13.22
N GLU A 57 39.26 -6.40 14.07
CA GLU A 57 39.06 -7.80 14.45
C GLU A 57 37.64 -8.06 14.95
N ASN A 58 36.99 -9.15 14.52
CA ASN A 58 35.61 -9.55 14.78
C ASN A 58 34.52 -8.73 14.04
N TYR A 59 34.90 -7.86 13.10
CA TYR A 59 33.99 -7.21 12.16
C TYR A 59 34.24 -7.76 10.76
N GLU A 60 33.15 -7.93 9.99
CA GLU A 60 33.23 -8.42 8.62
C GLU A 60 32.32 -7.60 7.70
N ILE A 61 32.73 -7.48 6.44
CA ILE A 61 31.93 -6.92 5.34
C ILE A 61 31.55 -8.09 4.43
N PHE A 62 30.26 -8.24 4.15
CA PHE A 62 29.71 -9.24 3.25
C PHE A 62 29.21 -8.54 2.00
N THR A 63 29.48 -9.12 0.85
CA THR A 63 29.07 -8.62 -0.48
C THR A 63 28.35 -9.71 -1.27
N ALA A 64 28.04 -9.44 -2.53
CA ALA A 64 27.46 -10.43 -3.44
C ALA A 64 28.34 -11.70 -3.57
N ASP A 65 29.66 -11.59 -3.38
CA ASP A 65 30.58 -12.71 -3.52
C ASP A 65 30.54 -13.69 -2.35
N ASP A 66 30.00 -13.26 -1.21
CA ASP A 66 29.80 -14.11 -0.05
C ASP A 66 28.53 -14.96 -0.14
N ILE A 67 27.67 -14.73 -1.13
CA ILE A 67 26.49 -15.54 -1.37
C ILE A 67 26.90 -16.81 -2.12
N PRO A 68 26.79 -17.98 -1.47
CA PRO A 68 27.36 -19.21 -2.06
C PRO A 68 26.60 -19.75 -3.26
N ASN A 69 25.35 -19.32 -3.49
CA ASN A 69 24.51 -19.85 -4.55
C ASN A 69 23.81 -18.71 -5.33
N GLN A 70 22.49 -18.56 -5.26
CA GLN A 70 21.75 -17.58 -6.05
C GLN A 70 21.83 -16.17 -5.44
N LYS A 71 22.43 -15.21 -6.17
CA LYS A 71 22.66 -13.82 -5.73
C LYS A 71 21.42 -12.91 -5.85
N PHE A 72 20.27 -13.43 -6.25
CA PHE A 72 19.02 -12.68 -6.42
C PHE A 72 17.81 -13.47 -5.90
N ILE A 73 16.75 -12.74 -5.59
CA ILE A 73 15.42 -13.32 -5.34
C ILE A 73 14.52 -13.06 -6.55
N THR A 74 13.46 -13.85 -6.68
CA THR A 74 12.45 -13.67 -7.74
C THR A 74 11.09 -13.47 -7.11
N THR A 75 10.46 -12.33 -7.38
CA THR A 75 9.11 -11.99 -6.89
C THR A 75 8.23 -11.64 -8.07
N PHE A 76 7.15 -12.38 -8.31
CA PHE A 76 6.22 -12.19 -9.43
C PHE A 76 6.94 -12.09 -10.80
N GLY A 77 7.96 -12.92 -11.03
CA GLY A 77 8.77 -12.90 -12.25
C GLY A 77 9.89 -11.87 -12.27
N THR A 78 9.87 -10.86 -11.41
CA THR A 78 10.91 -9.83 -11.32
C THR A 78 12.08 -10.32 -10.47
N ARG A 79 13.31 -10.17 -11.01
CA ARG A 79 14.56 -10.47 -10.29
C ARG A 79 15.03 -9.24 -9.55
N THR A 80 15.32 -9.40 -8.25
CA THR A 80 15.90 -8.38 -7.38
C THR A 80 17.19 -8.92 -6.77
N GLU A 81 18.29 -8.23 -6.95
CA GLU A 81 19.58 -8.63 -6.37
C GLU A 81 19.55 -8.51 -4.86
N ILE A 82 20.22 -9.44 -4.16
CA ILE A 82 20.38 -9.40 -2.69
C ILE A 82 21.40 -8.31 -2.34
N PHE A 83 22.54 -8.32 -3.03
CA PHE A 83 23.53 -7.25 -3.07
C PHE A 83 23.82 -6.92 -4.53
N CYS A 84 24.21 -5.68 -4.80
CA CYS A 84 24.69 -5.27 -6.11
C CYS A 84 25.83 -6.18 -6.60
N THR A 85 25.70 -6.71 -7.81
CA THR A 85 26.66 -7.65 -8.40
C THR A 85 27.74 -6.96 -9.26
N GLY A 86 28.00 -5.68 -9.03
CA GLY A 86 29.08 -4.94 -9.67
C GLY A 86 28.64 -3.66 -10.38
N GLU A 87 27.38 -3.56 -10.82
CA GLU A 87 26.84 -2.35 -11.45
C GLU A 87 25.66 -1.82 -10.66
N ILE A 88 25.78 -0.60 -10.13
CA ILE A 88 24.73 0.11 -9.42
C ILE A 88 23.64 0.53 -10.40
N LYS A 89 22.39 0.27 -10.04
CA LYS A 89 21.21 0.49 -10.88
C LYS A 89 20.27 1.57 -10.33
N TYR A 90 20.37 1.84 -9.03
CA TYR A 90 19.57 2.89 -8.39
C TYR A 90 20.24 3.38 -7.10
N LYS A 91 19.93 4.60 -6.70
CA LYS A 91 20.43 5.19 -5.46
C LYS A 91 19.83 4.45 -4.25
N GLY A 92 20.67 4.08 -3.29
CA GLY A 92 20.29 3.27 -2.12
C GLY A 92 20.29 1.76 -2.36
N GLU A 93 20.79 1.28 -3.52
CA GLU A 93 20.95 -0.15 -3.77
C GLU A 93 21.88 -0.78 -2.73
N PRO A 94 21.51 -1.92 -2.10
CA PRO A 94 22.38 -2.60 -1.16
C PRO A 94 23.67 -3.09 -1.85
N VAL A 95 24.83 -2.66 -1.39
CA VAL A 95 26.13 -3.08 -1.96
C VAL A 95 26.88 -4.03 -1.02
N ALA A 96 26.70 -3.90 0.28
CA ALA A 96 27.32 -4.76 1.28
C ALA A 96 26.51 -4.80 2.58
N LEU A 97 26.87 -5.75 3.44
CA LEU A 97 26.42 -5.85 4.84
C LEU A 97 27.65 -5.80 5.73
N ILE A 98 27.67 -4.91 6.71
CA ILE A 98 28.71 -4.89 7.72
C ILE A 98 28.15 -5.48 9.02
N ALA A 99 28.90 -6.40 9.66
CA ALA A 99 28.49 -7.04 10.88
C ALA A 99 29.63 -7.08 11.92
N GLY A 100 29.26 -6.95 13.19
CA GLY A 100 30.20 -6.98 14.30
C GLY A 100 29.53 -7.06 15.68
N PRO A 101 30.33 -7.27 16.76
CA PRO A 101 29.78 -7.51 18.11
C PRO A 101 29.16 -6.27 18.76
N ASP A 102 29.56 -5.07 18.37
CA ASP A 102 29.06 -3.81 18.92
C ASP A 102 28.30 -2.98 17.89
N ARG A 103 27.04 -2.63 18.19
CA ARG A 103 26.17 -1.90 17.29
C ARG A 103 26.69 -0.50 16.93
N LYS A 104 27.26 0.21 17.92
CA LYS A 104 27.77 1.56 17.71
C LYS A 104 28.95 1.55 16.74
N THR A 105 29.89 0.65 16.95
CA THR A 105 31.04 0.48 16.05
C THR A 105 30.62 0.04 14.64
N VAL A 106 29.62 -0.85 14.52
CA VAL A 106 29.05 -1.23 13.20
C VAL A 106 28.50 0.00 12.47
N PHE A 107 27.80 0.87 13.19
CA PHE A 107 27.28 2.12 12.63
C PHE A 107 28.41 3.06 12.18
N GLU A 108 29.41 3.28 13.03
CA GLU A 108 30.57 4.12 12.71
C GLU A 108 31.36 3.58 11.51
N LEU A 109 31.55 2.27 11.43
CA LEU A 109 32.20 1.64 10.30
C LEU A 109 31.39 1.76 9.02
N ARG A 110 30.05 1.60 9.09
CA ARG A 110 29.17 1.79 7.92
C ARG A 110 29.34 3.18 7.29
N GLU A 111 29.41 4.23 8.11
CA GLU A 111 29.61 5.60 7.63
C GLU A 111 30.98 5.82 6.98
N LYS A 112 31.99 5.05 7.40
CA LYS A 112 33.35 5.08 6.84
C LYS A 112 33.50 4.24 5.58
N VAL A 113 32.52 3.41 5.21
CA VAL A 113 32.64 2.62 3.97
C VAL A 113 32.53 3.54 2.75
N LYS A 114 33.51 3.44 1.87
CA LYS A 114 33.55 4.15 0.57
C LYS A 114 33.38 3.15 -0.56
N ILE A 115 32.49 3.50 -1.49
CA ILE A 115 32.26 2.77 -2.72
C ILE A 115 33.01 3.52 -3.83
N ILE A 116 34.00 2.86 -4.41
CA ILE A 116 34.83 3.42 -5.47
C ILE A 116 34.32 2.89 -6.80
N LEU A 117 33.94 3.80 -7.69
CA LEU A 117 33.47 3.48 -9.04
C LEU A 117 34.62 3.44 -10.04
N GLU A 118 34.50 2.61 -11.09
CA GLU A 118 35.37 2.70 -12.25
C GLU A 118 35.18 4.08 -12.92
N ARG A 119 36.27 4.79 -13.22
CA ARG A 119 36.21 6.09 -13.89
C ARG A 119 35.59 5.96 -15.28
N LYS A 120 34.34 6.38 -15.43
CA LYS A 120 33.78 6.84 -16.71
C LYS A 120 33.77 8.36 -16.70
N ASN A 121 34.14 8.98 -17.84
CA ASN A 121 34.32 10.42 -18.07
C ASN A 121 33.38 11.31 -17.23
N GLN A 122 34.01 12.31 -16.62
CA GLN A 122 33.43 13.38 -15.81
C GLN A 122 32.14 13.95 -16.39
N ASN A 123 31.05 13.74 -15.70
CA ASN A 123 29.84 14.59 -15.57
C ASN A 123 28.78 13.90 -14.68
N GLN A 124 29.21 13.32 -13.56
CA GLN A 124 28.25 12.82 -12.55
C GLN A 124 28.35 13.72 -11.31
N GLU A 125 27.57 14.78 -11.32
CA GLU A 125 27.34 15.60 -10.13
C GLU A 125 26.67 14.76 -9.03
N GLU A 126 27.19 14.83 -7.82
CA GLU A 126 26.50 14.39 -6.60
C GLU A 126 25.22 15.23 -6.50
N SER A 127 24.10 14.68 -6.92
CA SER A 127 22.82 15.36 -6.74
C SER A 127 22.43 15.28 -5.27
N GLN A 128 22.57 16.38 -4.56
CA GLN A 128 22.23 16.53 -3.14
C GLN A 128 20.71 16.53 -2.86
N ASP A 129 19.84 16.59 -3.88
CA ASP A 129 18.40 16.72 -3.68
C ASP A 129 17.61 15.51 -4.15
N PHE A 130 17.20 14.67 -3.18
CA PHE A 130 16.49 13.41 -3.37
C PHE A 130 15.02 13.57 -3.76
N PHE A 131 14.44 14.77 -3.70
CA PHE A 131 12.99 15.00 -3.75
C PHE A 131 12.53 16.08 -4.71
N GLU A 132 13.36 16.49 -5.68
CA GLU A 132 12.91 17.52 -6.62
C GLU A 132 12.07 16.95 -7.78
N GLU A 133 10.89 17.50 -7.93
CA GLU A 133 9.84 17.28 -8.93
C GLU A 133 10.26 17.50 -10.40
N ARG A 134 11.54 17.68 -10.68
CA ARG A 134 12.04 18.30 -11.93
C ARG A 134 11.79 17.51 -13.21
N ASN A 135 11.51 16.20 -13.13
CA ASN A 135 11.42 15.37 -14.35
C ASN A 135 10.02 15.18 -14.92
N PHE A 136 8.96 15.41 -14.11
CA PHE A 136 7.58 15.23 -14.58
C PHE A 136 7.03 16.42 -15.39
N GLU A 137 7.66 17.58 -15.36
CA GLU A 137 7.23 18.75 -16.16
C GLU A 137 7.70 18.73 -17.61
N LYS A 138 8.72 17.92 -17.93
CA LYS A 138 9.38 17.88 -19.25
C LYS A 138 8.97 16.71 -20.15
N LEU A 139 7.93 15.95 -19.82
CA LEU A 139 7.44 14.91 -20.73
C LEU A 139 6.79 15.53 -21.96
N PRO A 140 7.20 15.16 -23.18
CA PRO A 140 6.72 15.78 -24.40
C PRO A 140 5.23 15.55 -24.59
N GLU A 141 4.50 16.62 -24.95
CA GLU A 141 3.14 16.53 -25.49
C GLU A 141 3.22 15.72 -26.79
N GLN A 142 2.84 14.45 -26.75
CA GLN A 142 2.85 13.62 -27.95
C GLN A 142 1.64 13.91 -28.83
N THR A 143 1.96 14.32 -30.04
CA THR A 143 1.13 14.29 -31.25
C THR A 143 0.49 12.93 -31.46
N GLU A 144 -0.73 12.96 -32.00
CA GLU A 144 -1.61 11.84 -32.37
C GLU A 144 -0.85 10.63 -32.94
N SER A 145 -0.97 9.47 -32.33
CA SER A 145 -0.48 8.22 -32.88
C SER A 145 -1.60 7.23 -33.18
N LYS A 146 -1.44 6.61 -34.34
CA LYS A 146 -2.32 5.66 -35.01
C LYS A 146 -2.60 4.41 -34.16
N LYS A 147 -3.84 3.90 -34.33
CA LYS A 147 -4.33 2.60 -33.85
C LYS A 147 -3.39 1.46 -34.17
N THR A 148 -3.05 0.67 -33.16
CA THR A 148 -2.88 -0.78 -33.33
C THR A 148 -2.94 -1.47 -31.97
N SER A 149 -3.89 -2.37 -31.85
CA SER A 149 -3.99 -3.35 -30.77
C SER A 149 -3.14 -4.56 -31.15
N GLU A 150 -1.98 -4.72 -30.53
CA GLU A 150 -1.28 -6.01 -30.48
C GLU A 150 -0.34 -6.02 -29.27
N LEU A 151 -0.55 -6.99 -28.39
CA LEU A 151 0.35 -7.32 -27.29
C LEU A 151 1.65 -7.90 -27.89
N LYS A 152 2.75 -7.15 -27.77
CA LYS A 152 4.09 -7.68 -28.04
C LYS A 152 4.80 -7.97 -26.72
N GLU A 153 5.25 -9.22 -26.59
CA GLU A 153 6.23 -9.62 -25.58
C GLU A 153 7.54 -8.86 -25.79
N PRO A 154 8.28 -8.49 -24.73
CA PRO A 154 9.55 -7.77 -24.88
C PRO A 154 10.60 -8.72 -25.45
N GLN A 155 11.02 -8.45 -26.68
CA GLN A 155 12.25 -9.03 -27.27
C GLN A 155 13.45 -8.23 -26.78
N GLU A 156 14.46 -8.94 -26.28
CA GLU A 156 15.78 -8.39 -25.98
C GLU A 156 16.46 -7.93 -27.28
N THR A 157 16.58 -6.64 -27.46
CA THR A 157 17.46 -6.07 -28.46
C THR A 157 18.54 -5.21 -27.78
N SER A 158 19.76 -5.70 -27.93
CA SER A 158 20.98 -5.00 -27.60
C SER A 158 21.23 -3.87 -28.59
N GLU A 159 21.07 -2.62 -28.16
CA GLU A 159 21.77 -1.49 -28.81
C GLU A 159 22.05 -0.40 -27.78
N GLN A 160 23.33 -0.02 -27.74
CA GLN A 160 23.88 1.07 -26.96
C GLN A 160 23.27 2.40 -27.41
N LYS A 161 22.55 3.08 -26.50
CA LYS A 161 22.26 4.53 -26.64
C LYS A 161 22.60 5.27 -25.36
N ASN A 162 23.17 6.44 -25.59
CA ASN A 162 23.74 7.38 -24.65
C ASN A 162 22.86 7.67 -23.42
N SER A 163 23.56 7.77 -22.29
CA SER A 163 23.01 8.06 -20.95
C SER A 163 22.52 9.51 -20.84
N GLU A 164 21.25 9.73 -21.12
CA GLU A 164 20.50 10.88 -20.61
C GLU A 164 19.15 10.36 -20.09
N ASN A 165 18.96 10.43 -18.76
CA ASN A 165 17.72 10.26 -18.01
C ASN A 165 16.67 9.28 -18.59
N LEU A 166 16.94 7.98 -18.47
CA LEU A 166 16.03 6.93 -18.91
C LEU A 166 14.95 6.65 -17.84
N GLU A 167 13.86 7.39 -17.89
CA GLU A 167 12.58 6.91 -17.38
C GLU A 167 12.02 5.93 -18.41
N GLU A 168 12.23 4.65 -18.20
CA GLU A 168 11.66 3.60 -19.05
C GLU A 168 10.22 3.35 -18.63
N THR A 169 9.27 3.40 -19.58
CA THR A 169 7.88 2.99 -19.32
C THR A 169 7.86 1.50 -19.00
N ALA A 170 7.66 1.16 -17.73
CA ALA A 170 7.63 -0.22 -17.27
C ALA A 170 6.32 -0.93 -17.65
N ALA A 171 5.20 -0.20 -17.67
CA ALA A 171 3.89 -0.72 -18.05
C ALA A 171 2.92 0.41 -18.41
N GLU A 172 2.04 0.18 -19.37
CA GLU A 172 1.01 1.14 -19.81
C GLU A 172 -0.31 0.41 -20.05
N ARG A 173 -1.43 1.11 -19.74
CA ARG A 173 -2.78 0.64 -20.03
C ARG A 173 -3.68 1.78 -20.45
N GLU A 174 -4.46 1.55 -21.51
CA GLU A 174 -5.52 2.45 -21.93
C GLU A 174 -6.88 1.72 -21.89
N VAL A 175 -7.87 2.39 -21.34
CA VAL A 175 -9.26 1.93 -21.30
C VAL A 175 -10.13 2.99 -21.91
N LEU A 176 -10.95 2.58 -22.89
CA LEU A 176 -11.85 3.44 -23.64
C LEU A 176 -13.29 2.93 -23.53
N SER A 177 -14.22 3.81 -23.24
CA SER A 177 -15.66 3.55 -23.30
C SER A 177 -16.39 4.77 -23.85
N GLY A 178 -17.27 4.58 -24.80
CA GLY A 178 -17.97 5.69 -25.46
C GLY A 178 -17.05 6.58 -26.29
N ASP A 179 -17.43 7.85 -26.45
CA ASP A 179 -16.66 8.88 -27.15
C ASP A 179 -16.50 10.14 -26.29
N ALA A 180 -15.44 10.15 -25.48
CA ALA A 180 -15.15 11.30 -24.62
C ALA A 180 -14.80 12.56 -25.41
N GLN A 181 -14.18 12.43 -26.59
CA GLN A 181 -13.75 13.58 -27.39
C GLN A 181 -14.91 14.39 -27.94
N SER A 182 -16.02 13.74 -28.32
CA SER A 182 -17.24 14.43 -28.77
C SER A 182 -17.83 15.29 -27.66
N GLU A 183 -17.85 14.80 -26.42
CA GLU A 183 -18.39 15.53 -25.27
C GLU A 183 -17.51 16.72 -24.86
N PHE A 184 -16.17 16.61 -25.00
CA PHE A 184 -15.26 17.73 -24.77
C PHE A 184 -15.38 18.84 -25.83
N LYS A 185 -15.87 18.54 -27.03
CA LYS A 185 -16.12 19.53 -28.09
C LYS A 185 -17.53 20.12 -28.01
N ASN A 186 -18.43 19.55 -27.22
CA ASN A 186 -19.79 20.03 -27.05
C ASN A 186 -19.81 21.34 -26.26
N PRO A 187 -20.23 22.48 -26.86
CA PRO A 187 -20.22 23.80 -26.22
C PRO A 187 -21.20 23.93 -25.04
N GLU A 188 -22.14 23.00 -24.90
CA GLU A 188 -23.07 22.99 -23.76
C GLU A 188 -22.46 22.43 -22.50
N ASN A 189 -21.36 21.72 -22.60
CA ASN A 189 -20.66 21.14 -21.46
C ASN A 189 -19.62 22.11 -20.92
N LYS A 190 -19.57 22.23 -19.59
CA LYS A 190 -18.46 22.90 -18.90
C LYS A 190 -17.30 21.93 -18.74
N ILE A 191 -16.12 22.34 -19.21
CA ILE A 191 -14.90 21.54 -19.08
C ILE A 191 -14.19 21.95 -17.79
N ILE A 192 -13.94 20.95 -16.91
CA ILE A 192 -13.32 21.14 -15.61
C ILE A 192 -12.08 20.24 -15.52
N GLU A 193 -10.92 20.87 -15.35
CA GLU A 193 -9.62 20.19 -15.33
C GLU A 193 -8.96 20.29 -13.97
N GLY A 194 -8.22 19.25 -13.57
CA GLY A 194 -7.43 19.24 -12.34
C GLY A 194 -6.19 18.36 -12.46
N ILE A 195 -5.15 18.72 -11.70
CA ILE A 195 -3.93 17.92 -11.55
C ILE A 195 -3.74 17.67 -10.06
N TRP A 196 -3.60 16.40 -9.71
CA TRP A 196 -3.51 15.91 -8.35
C TRP A 196 -2.24 15.09 -8.17
N LYS A 197 -1.52 15.34 -7.06
CA LYS A 197 -0.25 14.67 -6.75
C LYS A 197 -0.36 13.99 -5.40
N ASN A 198 0.18 12.78 -5.29
CA ASN A 198 0.13 12.03 -4.05
C ASN A 198 1.37 11.15 -3.86
N SER A 199 2.03 11.33 -2.72
CA SER A 199 3.17 10.55 -2.28
C SER A 199 3.09 10.21 -0.78
N VAL A 200 1.90 9.78 -0.32
CA VAL A 200 1.66 9.51 1.10
C VAL A 200 2.58 8.44 1.66
N THR A 201 3.44 8.81 2.58
CA THR A 201 4.31 7.92 3.33
C THR A 201 3.70 7.56 4.68
N GLN A 202 4.04 6.40 5.22
CA GLN A 202 3.65 6.04 6.58
C GLN A 202 4.73 6.42 7.58
N HIS A 203 4.35 7.16 8.63
CA HIS A 203 5.27 7.57 9.69
C HIS A 203 5.31 6.65 10.92
N GLU A 204 4.30 5.80 11.12
CA GLU A 204 4.27 4.88 12.27
C GLU A 204 5.03 3.58 11.99
N ILE A 205 6.34 3.60 12.24
CA ILE A 205 7.19 2.40 12.25
C ILE A 205 7.39 1.99 13.71
N LYS A 206 6.76 0.86 14.11
CA LYS A 206 6.96 0.28 15.45
C LYS A 206 8.28 -0.47 15.57
N GLU A 207 8.65 -1.16 14.52
CA GLU A 207 9.87 -1.92 14.38
C GLU A 207 10.33 -1.80 12.93
N THR A 208 11.58 -1.41 12.71
CA THR A 208 12.15 -1.30 11.36
C THR A 208 12.24 -2.67 10.68
N ALA A 209 12.47 -2.71 9.37
CA ALA A 209 12.63 -3.95 8.64
C ALA A 209 13.93 -4.65 8.99
N GLY A 210 13.92 -5.99 8.95
CA GLY A 210 15.07 -6.81 9.22
C GLY A 210 14.69 -8.19 9.74
N CYS A 211 15.64 -8.84 10.38
CA CYS A 211 15.47 -10.17 10.98
C CYS A 211 16.58 -10.49 11.96
N PHE A 212 16.32 -11.51 12.80
CA PHE A 212 17.33 -12.15 13.62
C PHE A 212 17.53 -13.58 13.14
N CYS A 213 18.77 -13.97 12.85
CA CYS A 213 19.14 -15.31 12.35
C CYS A 213 20.08 -15.99 13.33
N CYS A 214 19.86 -17.28 13.63
CA CYS A 214 20.78 -18.07 14.45
C CYS A 214 20.74 -19.55 14.09
N LEU A 215 21.86 -20.23 14.25
CA LEU A 215 21.98 -21.67 14.07
C LEU A 215 21.62 -22.43 15.35
N LYS A 216 20.83 -23.48 15.25
CA LYS A 216 20.57 -24.45 16.31
C LYS A 216 20.74 -25.87 15.76
N GLY A 217 21.86 -26.49 16.02
CA GLY A 217 22.26 -27.69 15.35
C GLY A 217 22.45 -27.43 13.84
N GLU A 218 21.82 -28.23 13.00
CA GLU A 218 21.84 -28.06 11.55
C GLU A 218 20.77 -27.10 11.03
N ASN A 219 19.88 -26.61 11.89
CA ASN A 219 18.77 -25.76 11.50
C ASN A 219 19.10 -24.28 11.62
N LEU A 220 18.80 -23.53 10.59
CA LEU A 220 18.82 -22.07 10.57
C LEU A 220 17.45 -21.53 11.03
N HIS A 221 17.44 -20.85 12.17
CA HIS A 221 16.25 -20.17 12.69
C HIS A 221 16.26 -18.71 12.30
N ILE A 222 15.17 -18.27 11.67
CA ILE A 222 14.98 -16.90 11.23
C ILE A 222 13.76 -16.33 11.94
N PHE A 223 13.94 -15.19 12.61
CA PHE A 223 12.87 -14.45 13.27
C PHE A 223 12.66 -13.13 12.51
N THR A 224 11.46 -12.87 12.04
CA THR A 224 11.16 -11.69 11.24
C THR A 224 9.70 -11.27 11.37
N ALA A 225 9.41 -10.01 11.10
CA ALA A 225 8.05 -9.51 10.95
C ALA A 225 7.41 -9.90 9.60
N GLY A 226 8.23 -10.38 8.65
CA GLY A 226 7.76 -10.81 7.32
C GLY A 226 6.76 -11.95 7.39
N ARG A 227 5.72 -11.89 6.56
CA ARG A 227 4.63 -12.89 6.52
C ARG A 227 4.67 -13.79 5.29
N TYR A 228 5.61 -13.55 4.39
CA TYR A 228 5.88 -14.33 3.19
C TYR A 228 6.68 -15.58 3.51
N ILE A 229 6.12 -16.45 4.30
CA ILE A 229 6.83 -17.59 4.87
C ILE A 229 7.50 -18.43 3.78
N THR A 230 6.73 -18.86 2.77
CA THR A 230 7.23 -19.69 1.68
C THR A 230 8.27 -18.96 0.83
N HIS A 231 8.03 -17.69 0.49
CA HIS A 231 8.96 -16.89 -0.30
C HIS A 231 10.27 -16.62 0.44
N ILE A 232 10.21 -16.32 1.76
CA ILE A 232 11.41 -16.12 2.58
C ILE A 232 12.21 -17.43 2.64
N LYS A 233 11.57 -18.57 2.91
CA LYS A 233 12.23 -19.88 2.94
C LYS A 233 12.86 -20.24 1.61
N ASP A 234 12.14 -20.04 0.50
CA ASP A 234 12.64 -20.32 -0.84
C ASP A 234 13.84 -19.43 -1.19
N SER A 235 13.73 -18.13 -0.91
CA SER A 235 14.79 -17.15 -1.18
C SER A 235 16.07 -17.47 -0.38
N VAL A 236 15.92 -17.77 0.92
CA VAL A 236 17.05 -18.15 1.76
C VAL A 236 17.66 -19.48 1.33
N SER A 237 16.84 -20.49 1.03
CA SER A 237 17.31 -21.78 0.52
C SER A 237 18.14 -21.62 -0.76
N ARG A 238 17.65 -20.84 -1.71
CA ARG A 238 18.36 -20.56 -2.96
C ARG A 238 19.64 -19.75 -2.77
N ALA A 239 19.65 -18.79 -1.86
CA ALA A 239 20.82 -17.97 -1.60
C ALA A 239 21.91 -18.76 -0.87
N THR A 240 21.54 -19.57 0.12
CA THR A 240 22.47 -20.29 1.00
C THR A 240 22.81 -21.71 0.58
N GLY A 241 21.97 -22.33 -0.28
CA GLY A 241 22.07 -23.76 -0.61
C GLY A 241 21.50 -24.69 0.44
N LEU A 242 20.94 -24.19 1.55
CA LEU A 242 20.32 -25.02 2.56
C LEU A 242 19.00 -25.63 2.08
N GLU A 243 18.73 -26.87 2.48
CA GLU A 243 17.43 -27.50 2.28
C GLU A 243 16.34 -26.72 3.04
N LYS A 244 15.16 -26.56 2.43
CA LYS A 244 14.03 -25.83 3.03
C LYS A 244 13.59 -26.42 4.39
N SER A 245 13.74 -27.72 4.59
CA SER A 245 13.48 -28.41 5.85
C SER A 245 14.35 -27.91 7.01
N ASN A 246 15.58 -27.47 6.72
CA ASN A 246 16.55 -26.97 7.69
C ASN A 246 16.39 -25.47 7.98
N ILE A 247 15.43 -24.79 7.33
CA ILE A 247 15.12 -23.38 7.56
C ILE A 247 13.83 -23.28 8.38
N ILE A 248 13.95 -22.82 9.63
CA ILE A 248 12.85 -22.65 10.57
C ILE A 248 12.49 -21.19 10.67
N LEU A 249 11.36 -20.80 10.08
CA LEU A 249 10.89 -19.42 10.11
C LEU A 249 9.94 -19.17 11.28
N ASN A 250 10.23 -18.11 12.05
CA ASN A 250 9.45 -17.67 13.20
C ASN A 250 8.94 -16.24 12.95
N CYS A 251 7.65 -16.07 12.72
CA CYS A 251 7.05 -14.75 12.56
C CYS A 251 6.76 -14.12 13.91
N THR A 252 7.23 -12.89 14.15
CA THR A 252 6.96 -12.13 15.37
C THR A 252 5.52 -11.62 15.42
N LYS A 253 4.95 -11.43 16.64
CA LYS A 253 3.51 -11.26 16.83
C LYS A 253 3.02 -9.81 16.76
N LYS A 254 3.81 -8.85 17.26
CA LYS A 254 3.35 -7.45 17.45
C LYS A 254 3.54 -6.56 16.25
N ASN A 255 4.39 -6.90 15.31
CA ASN A 255 4.55 -6.13 14.11
C ASN A 255 3.48 -6.50 13.08
N ASN A 256 2.35 -5.79 13.09
CA ASN A 256 1.24 -6.00 12.16
C ASN A 256 1.38 -5.20 10.84
N GLN A 257 2.51 -4.57 10.59
CA GLN A 257 2.75 -3.79 9.36
C GLN A 257 3.23 -4.68 8.22
N ASN A 258 2.45 -5.69 7.91
CA ASN A 258 2.89 -6.83 7.09
C ASN A 258 2.97 -6.56 5.60
N SER A 259 2.29 -5.52 5.12
CA SER A 259 2.03 -5.36 3.71
C SER A 259 3.11 -4.60 2.94
N ASN A 260 3.90 -3.77 3.62
CA ASN A 260 4.87 -2.92 2.94
C ASN A 260 6.19 -3.61 2.61
N LYS A 261 6.45 -4.74 3.27
CA LYS A 261 7.76 -5.40 3.28
C LYS A 261 7.71 -6.73 2.55
N ILE A 262 6.88 -6.83 1.52
CA ILE A 262 6.54 -8.09 0.87
C ILE A 262 7.79 -8.86 0.49
N TRP A 263 8.53 -8.42 -0.49
CA TRP A 263 9.73 -9.13 -0.95
C TRP A 263 11.01 -8.72 -0.20
N MET A 264 11.04 -7.53 0.42
CA MET A 264 12.23 -7.03 1.10
C MET A 264 12.59 -7.87 2.32
N SER A 265 11.62 -8.44 3.03
CA SER A 265 11.87 -9.38 4.13
C SER A 265 12.67 -10.60 3.68
N SER A 266 12.50 -11.05 2.45
CA SER A 266 13.28 -12.15 1.87
C SER A 266 14.72 -11.76 1.57
N ILE A 267 14.94 -10.52 1.12
CA ILE A 267 16.29 -9.96 0.91
C ILE A 267 17.04 -9.88 2.24
N PHE A 268 16.42 -9.28 3.27
CA PHE A 268 17.04 -9.13 4.59
C PHE A 268 17.31 -10.48 5.24
N ALA A 269 16.38 -11.43 5.11
CA ALA A 269 16.57 -12.79 5.61
C ALA A 269 17.74 -13.50 4.90
N ALA A 270 17.88 -13.34 3.58
CA ALA A 270 18.99 -13.90 2.82
C ALA A 270 20.33 -13.29 3.26
N MET A 271 20.44 -11.95 3.39
CA MET A 271 21.64 -11.26 3.85
C MET A 271 22.09 -11.74 5.23
N ALA A 272 21.17 -11.72 6.21
CA ALA A 272 21.50 -12.11 7.59
C ALA A 272 21.78 -13.61 7.72
N SER A 273 21.15 -14.46 6.88
CA SER A 273 21.41 -15.90 6.86
C SER A 273 22.80 -16.22 6.32
N VAL A 274 23.24 -15.55 5.26
CA VAL A 274 24.59 -15.71 4.72
C VAL A 274 25.62 -15.31 5.77
N ALA A 275 25.44 -14.17 6.43
CA ALA A 275 26.34 -13.72 7.52
C ALA A 275 26.35 -14.69 8.70
N ALA A 276 25.19 -15.21 9.14
CA ALA A 276 25.09 -16.16 10.24
C ALA A 276 25.74 -17.50 9.92
N LEU A 277 25.60 -18.01 8.69
CA LEU A 277 26.22 -19.25 8.26
C LEU A 277 27.73 -19.13 8.14
N LYS A 278 28.24 -18.04 7.56
CA LYS A 278 29.68 -17.82 7.39
C LYS A 278 30.40 -17.61 8.72
N THR A 279 29.81 -16.87 9.65
CA THR A 279 30.43 -16.59 10.95
C THR A 279 30.16 -17.65 12.02
N GLY A 280 29.14 -18.49 11.83
CA GLY A 280 28.64 -19.42 12.86
C GLY A 280 28.01 -18.73 14.09
N LYS A 281 27.79 -17.39 14.02
CA LYS A 281 27.25 -16.56 15.11
C LYS A 281 25.82 -16.11 14.82
N PRO A 282 25.00 -15.85 15.87
CA PRO A 282 23.71 -15.21 15.66
C PRO A 282 23.89 -13.80 15.09
N VAL A 283 23.02 -13.40 14.14
CA VAL A 283 23.08 -12.10 13.47
C VAL A 283 21.74 -11.37 13.61
N LEU A 284 21.77 -10.15 14.09
CA LEU A 284 20.65 -9.22 14.15
C LEU A 284 20.85 -8.14 13.06
N LEU A 285 20.11 -8.25 11.96
CA LEU A 285 19.97 -7.21 10.96
C LEU A 285 18.72 -6.38 11.29
N SER A 286 18.90 -5.13 11.66
CA SER A 286 17.80 -4.20 11.95
C SER A 286 18.14 -2.85 11.33
N LEU A 287 17.34 -2.38 10.39
CA LEU A 287 17.56 -1.10 9.72
C LEU A 287 17.46 0.07 10.70
N GLU A 288 18.19 1.13 10.42
CA GLU A 288 17.97 2.43 11.04
C GLU A 288 16.65 3.03 10.52
N ARG A 289 16.05 3.94 11.29
CA ARG A 289 14.74 4.53 10.93
C ARG A 289 14.80 5.31 9.62
N GLU A 290 15.89 5.99 9.39
CA GLU A 290 16.14 6.76 8.16
C GLU A 290 16.23 5.83 6.95
N ASP A 291 16.98 4.72 7.06
CA ASP A 291 17.06 3.70 6.00
C ASP A 291 15.70 3.08 5.69
N GLU A 292 14.87 2.86 6.72
CA GLU A 292 13.51 2.35 6.53
C GLU A 292 12.65 3.31 5.72
N ILE A 293 12.67 4.60 6.06
CA ILE A 293 11.87 5.62 5.37
C ILE A 293 12.32 5.80 3.93
N ASN A 294 13.63 5.94 3.72
CA ASN A 294 14.18 6.30 2.41
C ASN A 294 14.20 5.12 1.41
N PHE A 295 14.38 3.88 1.90
CA PHE A 295 14.66 2.74 1.01
C PHE A 295 13.64 1.59 1.12
N VAL A 296 12.83 1.53 2.18
CA VAL A 296 11.87 0.44 2.40
C VAL A 296 10.43 0.94 2.37
N GLU A 297 10.15 2.08 3.00
CA GLU A 297 8.81 2.68 3.10
C GLU A 297 8.63 3.86 2.12
N ARG A 298 9.51 3.99 1.12
CA ARG A 298 9.38 5.04 0.11
C ARG A 298 8.01 4.95 -0.58
N ALA A 299 7.26 6.05 -0.56
CA ALA A 299 5.98 6.11 -1.22
C ALA A 299 6.11 6.08 -2.74
N THR A 300 5.13 5.48 -3.40
CA THR A 300 4.95 5.66 -4.83
C THR A 300 4.48 7.07 -5.11
N PHE A 301 5.17 7.81 -5.96
CA PHE A 301 4.69 9.09 -6.45
C PHE A 301 3.65 8.86 -7.54
N VAL A 302 2.47 9.47 -7.39
CA VAL A 302 1.36 9.38 -8.36
C VAL A 302 0.90 10.77 -8.72
N LYS A 303 0.87 11.06 -10.03
CA LYS A 303 0.30 12.28 -10.62
C LYS A 303 -0.89 11.89 -11.47
N VAL A 304 -2.02 12.53 -11.25
CA VAL A 304 -3.26 12.32 -12.00
C VAL A 304 -3.71 13.61 -12.62
N LYS A 305 -3.83 13.65 -13.94
CA LYS A 305 -4.52 14.71 -14.69
C LYS A 305 -5.91 14.23 -15.01
N ASN A 306 -6.93 14.99 -14.63
CA ASN A 306 -8.32 14.65 -14.86
C ASN A 306 -9.03 15.80 -15.58
N ARG A 307 -9.75 15.50 -16.67
CA ARG A 307 -10.64 16.40 -17.39
C ARG A 307 -12.05 15.83 -17.35
N ALA A 308 -13.01 16.65 -17.00
CA ALA A 308 -14.41 16.25 -16.98
C ALA A 308 -15.25 17.20 -17.83
N ALA A 309 -16.14 16.67 -18.67
CA ALA A 309 -17.17 17.42 -19.37
C ALA A 309 -18.47 17.28 -18.58
N VAL A 310 -19.02 18.39 -18.09
CA VAL A 310 -20.16 18.42 -17.18
C VAL A 310 -21.27 19.27 -17.79
N SER A 311 -22.46 18.70 -17.91
CA SER A 311 -23.64 19.42 -18.39
C SER A 311 -24.20 20.37 -17.33
N LYS A 312 -25.04 21.33 -17.77
CA LYS A 312 -25.66 22.37 -16.92
C LYS A 312 -26.41 21.82 -15.70
N ASP A 313 -26.94 20.61 -15.83
CA ASP A 313 -27.65 19.92 -14.73
C ASP A 313 -26.73 19.17 -13.76
N GLY A 314 -25.40 19.24 -13.94
CA GLY A 314 -24.41 18.59 -13.09
C GLY A 314 -24.11 17.11 -13.45
N THR A 315 -24.62 16.61 -14.60
CA THR A 315 -24.29 15.26 -15.07
C THR A 315 -22.91 15.23 -15.70
N ILE A 316 -22.06 14.30 -15.29
CA ILE A 316 -20.73 14.09 -15.87
C ILE A 316 -20.89 13.30 -17.16
N LYS A 317 -20.73 13.97 -18.32
CA LYS A 317 -20.89 13.39 -19.65
C LYS A 317 -19.68 12.63 -20.13
N ALA A 318 -18.49 13.11 -19.77
CA ALA A 318 -17.23 12.44 -20.09
C ALA A 318 -16.16 12.69 -19.04
N MET A 319 -15.23 11.75 -18.92
CA MET A 319 -13.99 11.90 -18.17
C MET A 319 -12.80 11.40 -18.99
N ASP A 320 -11.70 12.17 -18.99
CA ASP A 320 -10.39 11.79 -19.53
C ASP A 320 -9.37 11.87 -18.39
N ILE A 321 -8.82 10.71 -18.01
CA ILE A 321 -7.98 10.57 -16.83
C ILE A 321 -6.63 10.00 -17.25
N GLU A 322 -5.57 10.74 -16.95
CA GLU A 322 -4.20 10.33 -17.19
C GLU A 322 -3.49 10.14 -15.85
N ILE A 323 -2.95 8.93 -15.62
CA ILE A 323 -2.25 8.55 -14.39
C ILE A 323 -0.81 8.25 -14.74
N GLN A 324 0.10 8.87 -14.01
CA GLN A 324 1.54 8.65 -14.09
C GLN A 324 2.06 8.28 -12.71
N ALA A 325 2.82 7.19 -12.59
CA ALA A 325 3.37 6.75 -11.32
C ALA A 325 4.83 6.29 -11.44
N ASP A 326 5.69 6.79 -10.54
CA ASP A 326 7.07 6.31 -10.38
C ASP A 326 7.14 5.25 -9.30
N THR A 327 7.42 4.02 -9.70
CA THR A 327 7.53 2.87 -8.80
C THR A 327 8.96 2.54 -8.40
N GLY A 328 9.94 3.32 -8.84
CA GLY A 328 11.36 3.05 -8.67
C GLY A 328 11.84 1.89 -9.54
N TYR A 329 13.06 1.43 -9.28
CA TYR A 329 13.73 0.43 -10.11
C TYR A 329 13.04 -0.94 -10.02
N LYS A 330 12.57 -1.45 -11.17
CA LYS A 330 12.01 -2.82 -11.35
C LYS A 330 11.10 -3.29 -10.20
N ASN A 331 10.04 -2.53 -9.92
CA ASN A 331 9.10 -2.89 -8.86
C ASN A 331 8.31 -4.17 -9.23
N PRO A 332 8.36 -5.23 -8.41
CA PRO A 332 7.64 -6.47 -8.70
C PRO A 332 6.11 -6.35 -8.78
N LEU A 333 5.56 -5.28 -8.22
CA LEU A 333 4.11 -5.04 -8.20
C LEU A 333 3.65 -3.98 -9.21
N ALA A 334 4.53 -3.54 -10.13
CA ALA A 334 4.20 -2.51 -11.10
C ALA A 334 2.93 -2.82 -11.91
N THR A 335 2.80 -4.07 -12.41
CA THR A 335 1.61 -4.49 -13.17
C THR A 335 0.34 -4.48 -12.33
N GLU A 336 0.39 -4.92 -11.07
CA GLU A 336 -0.79 -4.86 -10.20
C GLU A 336 -1.17 -3.42 -9.87
N MET A 337 -0.18 -2.53 -9.69
CA MET A 337 -0.42 -1.11 -9.48
C MET A 337 -1.08 -0.48 -10.71
N LEU A 338 -0.58 -0.78 -11.90
CA LEU A 338 -1.16 -0.35 -13.18
C LEU A 338 -2.66 -0.67 -13.25
N ASP A 339 -2.99 -1.93 -12.99
CA ASP A 339 -4.35 -2.43 -13.09
C ASP A 339 -5.27 -1.79 -12.04
N ARG A 340 -4.86 -1.76 -10.79
CA ARG A 340 -5.65 -1.19 -9.70
C ARG A 340 -5.83 0.31 -9.84
N PHE A 341 -4.81 1.05 -10.27
CA PHE A 341 -4.94 2.48 -10.56
C PHE A 341 -5.96 2.73 -11.66
N THR A 342 -5.91 1.93 -12.74
CA THR A 342 -6.86 2.03 -13.85
C THR A 342 -8.30 1.76 -13.40
N ILE A 343 -8.52 0.73 -12.57
CA ILE A 343 -9.86 0.40 -12.05
C ILE A 343 -10.36 1.48 -11.09
N ALA A 344 -9.49 1.96 -10.18
CA ALA A 344 -9.84 3.00 -9.21
C ALA A 344 -10.21 4.32 -9.87
N ALA A 345 -9.59 4.66 -11.01
CA ALA A 345 -9.88 5.86 -11.78
C ALA A 345 -11.33 5.91 -12.33
N ALA A 346 -11.91 4.76 -12.61
CA ALA A 346 -13.33 4.70 -13.01
C ALA A 346 -14.29 4.98 -11.84
N GLY A 347 -13.83 4.77 -10.60
CA GLY A 347 -14.53 5.11 -9.37
C GLY A 347 -15.93 4.52 -9.23
N ILE A 348 -16.72 5.21 -8.42
CA ILE A 348 -18.11 4.84 -8.12
C ILE A 348 -19.12 5.52 -9.04
N TYR A 349 -18.65 6.27 -10.03
CA TYR A 349 -19.50 7.13 -10.85
C TYR A 349 -19.89 6.48 -12.18
N SER A 350 -21.08 6.84 -12.65
CA SER A 350 -21.60 6.41 -13.95
C SER A 350 -21.17 7.43 -15.00
N THR A 351 -20.09 7.12 -15.72
CA THR A 351 -19.61 7.93 -16.84
C THR A 351 -19.69 7.11 -18.12
N GLU A 352 -20.50 7.56 -19.09
CA GLU A 352 -20.72 6.81 -20.34
C GLU A 352 -19.51 6.91 -21.28
N ASN A 353 -18.85 8.08 -21.28
CA ASN A 353 -17.73 8.39 -22.14
C ASN A 353 -16.46 8.54 -21.29
N LEU A 354 -15.69 7.47 -21.20
CA LEU A 354 -14.56 7.36 -20.29
C LEU A 354 -13.29 6.99 -21.05
N ARG A 355 -12.23 7.77 -20.84
CA ARG A 355 -10.88 7.44 -21.26
C ARG A 355 -9.98 7.43 -20.04
N ILE A 356 -9.26 6.35 -19.81
CA ILE A 356 -8.27 6.22 -18.73
C ILE A 356 -6.96 5.76 -19.36
N ARG A 357 -5.88 6.51 -19.13
CA ARG A 357 -4.51 6.14 -19.50
C ARG A 357 -3.65 6.08 -18.25
N THR A 358 -3.10 4.92 -17.97
CA THR A 358 -2.21 4.71 -16.83
C THR A 358 -0.83 4.33 -17.34
N LYS A 359 0.21 5.04 -16.85
CA LYS A 359 1.62 4.77 -17.15
C LYS A 359 2.39 4.57 -15.85
N ILE A 360 3.10 3.48 -15.78
CA ILE A 360 4.03 3.17 -14.69
C ILE A 360 5.44 3.33 -15.22
N PHE A 361 6.23 4.14 -14.54
CA PHE A 361 7.65 4.37 -14.85
C PHE A 361 8.55 3.60 -13.89
N SER A 362 9.65 3.08 -14.43
CA SER A 362 10.78 2.59 -13.67
C SER A 362 11.86 3.65 -13.69
N SER A 363 12.37 4.04 -12.53
CA SER A 363 13.39 5.07 -12.39
C SER A 363 14.60 4.55 -11.62
N ALA A 364 15.69 5.29 -11.61
CA ALA A 364 16.88 4.99 -10.80
C ALA A 364 16.71 5.34 -9.30
N ASN A 365 15.47 5.30 -8.83
CA ASN A 365 15.09 5.42 -7.43
C ASN A 365 14.91 4.04 -6.77
N PRO A 366 14.98 3.93 -5.44
CA PRO A 366 14.61 2.71 -4.73
C PRO A 366 13.20 2.27 -5.11
N PRO A 367 12.93 0.94 -5.22
CA PRO A 367 11.58 0.45 -5.43
C PRO A 367 10.62 0.99 -4.37
N SER A 368 9.51 1.58 -4.81
CA SER A 368 8.52 2.12 -3.89
C SER A 368 7.85 1.02 -3.08
N SER A 369 7.50 1.33 -1.85
CA SER A 369 6.74 0.43 -1.01
C SER A 369 5.29 0.38 -1.47
N VAL A 370 4.75 -0.82 -1.54
CA VAL A 370 3.37 -1.04 -1.96
C VAL A 370 2.63 -1.76 -0.85
N ARG A 371 1.64 -1.10 -0.30
CA ARG A 371 0.62 -1.77 0.50
C ARG A 371 -0.48 -2.25 -0.42
N LEU A 372 -0.54 -3.54 -0.66
CA LEU A 372 -1.52 -4.15 -1.56
C LEU A 372 -2.96 -3.74 -1.28
N ASN A 373 -3.27 -3.51 -0.02
CA ASN A 373 -4.59 -3.04 0.41
C ASN A 373 -4.79 -1.51 0.34
N ARG A 374 -3.84 -0.75 -0.22
CA ARG A 374 -3.89 0.72 -0.27
C ARG A 374 -3.40 1.30 -1.59
N ILE A 375 -3.14 0.47 -2.58
CA ILE A 375 -2.70 0.91 -3.91
C ILE A 375 -3.68 1.92 -4.47
N ASP A 376 -4.97 1.62 -4.38
CA ASP A 376 -6.05 2.38 -5.02
C ASP A 376 -6.26 3.78 -4.39
N SER A 377 -5.82 3.98 -3.14
CA SER A 377 -6.11 5.18 -2.35
C SER A 377 -5.58 6.48 -2.97
N GLN A 378 -4.44 6.41 -3.64
CA GLN A 378 -3.82 7.58 -4.27
C GLN A 378 -4.65 8.09 -5.47
N VAL A 379 -5.25 7.18 -6.22
CA VAL A 379 -6.13 7.52 -7.35
C VAL A 379 -7.50 7.97 -6.86
N PHE A 380 -8.03 7.37 -5.79
CA PHE A 380 -9.27 7.87 -5.16
C PHE A 380 -9.12 9.28 -4.61
N PHE A 381 -7.95 9.63 -4.06
CA PHE A 381 -7.66 11.01 -3.69
C PHE A 381 -7.86 11.96 -4.87
N ALA A 382 -7.27 11.66 -6.02
CA ALA A 382 -7.36 12.49 -7.20
C ALA A 382 -8.80 12.55 -7.77
N LEU A 383 -9.47 11.40 -7.85
CA LEU A 383 -10.84 11.32 -8.38
C LEU A 383 -11.82 12.10 -7.50
N GLU A 384 -11.83 11.86 -6.20
CA GLU A 384 -12.76 12.50 -5.26
C GLU A 384 -12.51 14.01 -5.11
N SER A 385 -11.24 14.44 -5.22
CA SER A 385 -10.88 15.86 -5.27
C SER A 385 -11.36 16.52 -6.58
N GLN A 386 -11.33 15.79 -7.71
CA GLN A 386 -11.90 16.28 -8.96
C GLN A 386 -13.43 16.40 -8.86
N ILE A 387 -14.12 15.45 -8.25
CA ILE A 387 -15.57 15.52 -8.00
C ILE A 387 -15.92 16.70 -7.10
N GLN A 388 -15.08 16.99 -6.09
CA GLN A 388 -15.23 18.18 -5.26
C GLN A 388 -15.09 19.45 -6.09
N LYS A 389 -14.09 19.55 -6.95
CA LYS A 389 -13.89 20.68 -7.87
C LYS A 389 -15.09 20.88 -8.80
N ILE A 390 -15.64 19.77 -9.32
CA ILE A 390 -16.88 19.83 -10.15
C ILE A 390 -18.04 20.44 -9.34
N SER A 391 -18.22 20.02 -8.08
CA SER A 391 -19.23 20.60 -7.18
C SER A 391 -19.05 22.13 -7.02
N GLU A 392 -17.84 22.58 -6.74
CA GLU A 392 -17.52 23.98 -6.55
C GLU A 392 -17.77 24.83 -7.79
N GLU A 393 -17.37 24.34 -8.96
CA GLU A 393 -17.49 25.06 -10.22
C GLU A 393 -18.89 25.03 -10.85
N THR A 394 -19.70 24.02 -10.53
CA THR A 394 -21.09 23.92 -11.04
C THR A 394 -22.11 24.50 -10.08
N GLY A 395 -21.73 24.74 -8.81
CA GLY A 395 -22.60 25.30 -7.78
C GLY A 395 -23.52 24.27 -7.09
N PHE A 396 -23.51 23.01 -7.51
CA PHE A 396 -24.18 21.92 -6.79
C PHE A 396 -23.41 21.58 -5.49
N THR A 397 -24.10 21.07 -4.49
CA THR A 397 -23.41 20.60 -3.27
C THR A 397 -22.61 19.34 -3.54
N PRO A 398 -21.56 19.05 -2.74
CA PRO A 398 -20.77 17.83 -2.88
C PRO A 398 -21.58 16.53 -2.82
N LEU A 399 -22.66 16.52 -2.04
CA LEU A 399 -23.58 15.38 -1.96
C LEU A 399 -24.42 15.24 -3.25
N GLU A 400 -24.99 16.33 -3.76
CA GLU A 400 -25.82 16.30 -4.96
C GLU A 400 -25.07 15.81 -6.17
N ILE A 401 -23.85 16.30 -6.42
CA ILE A 401 -23.00 15.84 -7.53
C ILE A 401 -22.72 14.33 -7.43
N ARG A 402 -22.40 13.85 -6.24
CA ARG A 402 -22.13 12.42 -6.02
C ARG A 402 -23.35 11.54 -6.24
N LEU A 403 -24.49 11.93 -5.67
CA LEU A 403 -25.73 11.17 -5.84
C LEU A 403 -26.21 11.15 -7.29
N LYS A 404 -26.12 12.29 -7.97
CA LYS A 404 -26.55 12.41 -9.36
C LYS A 404 -25.74 11.53 -10.32
N ASN A 405 -24.45 11.42 -10.06
CA ASN A 405 -23.53 10.67 -10.91
C ASN A 405 -23.18 9.28 -10.33
N LEU A 406 -23.82 8.86 -9.25
CA LEU A 406 -23.57 7.56 -8.65
C LEU A 406 -23.97 6.43 -9.62
N ARG A 407 -23.11 5.45 -9.73
CA ARG A 407 -23.39 4.23 -10.49
C ARG A 407 -24.54 3.45 -9.83
N ASN A 408 -25.60 3.24 -10.56
CA ASN A 408 -26.76 2.50 -10.07
C ASN A 408 -26.52 1.00 -10.18
N SER A 409 -26.28 0.33 -9.05
CA SER A 409 -26.08 -1.12 -8.97
C SER A 409 -27.34 -1.94 -9.29
N ASN A 410 -28.54 -1.32 -9.19
CA ASN A 410 -29.83 -1.99 -9.37
C ASN A 410 -30.40 -1.81 -10.79
N ALA A 411 -29.81 -0.97 -11.60
CA ALA A 411 -30.28 -0.80 -12.96
C ALA A 411 -29.89 -2.04 -13.79
N LYS A 412 -30.84 -2.93 -14.03
CA LYS A 412 -30.84 -3.89 -15.14
C LYS A 412 -30.76 -3.18 -16.52
N SER A 413 -30.52 -1.90 -16.52
CA SER A 413 -30.29 -1.07 -17.66
C SER A 413 -28.97 -1.49 -18.29
N LYS A 414 -29.05 -2.09 -19.48
CA LYS A 414 -27.95 -2.43 -20.37
C LYS A 414 -27.12 -1.21 -20.85
N ILE A 415 -27.24 -0.06 -20.20
CA ILE A 415 -26.74 1.23 -20.67
C ILE A 415 -25.48 1.70 -19.91
N SER A 416 -25.07 1.05 -18.84
CA SER A 416 -23.76 1.41 -18.25
C SER A 416 -22.65 0.89 -19.15
N LYS A 417 -22.07 1.80 -19.94
CA LYS A 417 -20.91 1.51 -20.79
C LYS A 417 -19.60 1.43 -20.01
N ASN A 418 -19.65 1.57 -18.67
CA ASN A 418 -18.44 1.46 -17.85
C ASN A 418 -17.88 0.02 -17.92
N PRO A 419 -16.59 -0.16 -18.24
CA PRO A 419 -15.99 -1.47 -18.44
C PRO A 419 -15.95 -2.33 -17.17
N PHE A 420 -16.03 -1.71 -15.98
CA PHE A 420 -15.93 -2.41 -14.70
C PHE A 420 -17.29 -2.55 -14.02
N GLU A 421 -17.61 -3.76 -13.61
CA GLU A 421 -18.79 -4.07 -12.82
C GLU A 421 -18.41 -4.10 -11.33
N LEU A 422 -19.05 -3.24 -10.54
CA LEU A 422 -18.81 -3.10 -9.10
C LEU A 422 -20.12 -3.20 -8.32
N GLU A 423 -20.12 -3.98 -7.28
CA GLU A 423 -21.23 -4.05 -6.32
C GLU A 423 -21.02 -2.97 -5.26
N LEU A 424 -21.75 -1.86 -5.37
CA LEU A 424 -21.63 -0.71 -4.46
C LEU A 424 -22.59 -0.77 -3.27
N GLY A 425 -23.37 -1.82 -3.17
CA GLY A 425 -24.29 -2.06 -2.05
C GLY A 425 -25.22 -0.89 -1.76
N ARG A 426 -25.14 -0.32 -0.56
CA ARG A 426 -25.96 0.78 -0.06
C ARG A 426 -25.25 2.14 -0.17
N ALA A 427 -24.56 2.40 -1.25
CA ALA A 427 -23.75 3.61 -1.42
C ALA A 427 -24.55 4.91 -1.22
N GLU A 428 -25.73 5.01 -1.82
CA GLU A 428 -26.62 6.17 -1.68
C GLU A 428 -27.05 6.41 -0.24
N ASP A 429 -27.55 5.36 0.44
CA ASP A 429 -27.99 5.44 1.83
C ASP A 429 -26.83 5.80 2.76
N SER A 430 -25.65 5.26 2.50
CA SER A 430 -24.44 5.53 3.29
C SER A 430 -24.01 7.00 3.16
N MET A 431 -24.03 7.58 1.95
CA MET A 431 -23.74 8.99 1.73
C MET A 431 -24.74 9.92 2.42
N LYS A 432 -26.04 9.61 2.32
CA LYS A 432 -27.10 10.37 3.03
C LYS A 432 -26.92 10.26 4.56
N ALA A 433 -26.62 9.08 5.07
CA ALA A 433 -26.43 8.84 6.50
C ALA A 433 -25.21 9.58 7.08
N VAL A 434 -24.07 9.61 6.39
CA VAL A 434 -22.89 10.34 6.87
C VAL A 434 -23.13 11.84 6.89
N CYS A 435 -23.82 12.38 5.88
CA CYS A 435 -24.17 13.80 5.81
C CYS A 435 -25.15 14.19 6.94
N ALA A 436 -26.15 13.36 7.22
CA ALA A 436 -27.08 13.60 8.33
C ALA A 436 -26.36 13.59 9.70
N ARG A 437 -25.44 12.63 9.92
CA ARG A 437 -24.72 12.51 11.21
C ARG A 437 -23.72 13.62 11.48
N SER A 438 -23.13 14.18 10.44
CA SER A 438 -22.15 15.27 10.53
C SER A 438 -22.79 16.65 10.42
N ASP A 439 -24.10 16.72 10.13
CA ASP A 439 -24.80 17.97 9.79
C ASP A 439 -24.13 18.68 8.59
N PHE A 440 -23.70 17.86 7.61
CA PHE A 440 -22.85 18.29 6.51
C PHE A 440 -23.46 19.46 5.73
N ASN A 441 -24.71 19.34 5.28
CA ASN A 441 -25.32 20.31 4.37
C ASN A 441 -25.39 21.71 5.00
N ARG A 442 -25.81 21.81 6.26
CA ARG A 442 -25.89 23.08 6.98
C ARG A 442 -24.49 23.67 7.21
N LYS A 443 -23.56 22.86 7.71
CA LYS A 443 -22.19 23.32 7.98
C LYS A 443 -21.49 23.74 6.70
N TYR A 444 -21.61 22.96 5.61
CA TYR A 444 -21.02 23.28 4.32
C TYR A 444 -21.47 24.65 3.81
N ALA A 445 -22.80 24.92 3.87
CA ALA A 445 -23.36 26.20 3.47
C ALA A 445 -22.87 27.35 4.36
N VAL A 446 -22.85 27.18 5.69
CA VAL A 446 -22.39 28.19 6.63
C VAL A 446 -20.90 28.52 6.43
N TYR A 447 -20.06 27.49 6.24
CA TYR A 447 -18.62 27.71 6.04
C TYR A 447 -18.34 28.35 4.66
N LYS A 448 -19.11 28.02 3.64
CA LYS A 448 -19.03 28.68 2.31
C LYS A 448 -19.45 30.16 2.36
N LEU A 449 -20.44 30.50 3.19
CA LEU A 449 -20.82 31.92 3.43
C LEU A 449 -19.75 32.66 4.22
N ALA A 450 -19.19 32.02 5.26
CA ALA A 450 -18.10 32.58 6.04
C ALA A 450 -16.84 32.85 5.22
N GLU A 451 -16.58 32.04 4.20
CA GLU A 451 -15.50 32.28 3.24
C GLU A 451 -15.66 33.59 2.49
N LYS A 452 -16.88 33.96 2.06
CA LYS A 452 -17.16 35.23 1.38
C LYS A 452 -16.98 36.46 2.31
N GLY A 453 -17.36 36.33 3.58
CA GLY A 453 -17.26 37.43 4.56
C GLY A 453 -15.85 37.69 5.10
N ARG A 454 -14.88 36.81 4.86
CA ARG A 454 -13.49 36.95 5.35
C ARG A 454 -12.75 38.16 4.81
N TYR A 455 -13.16 38.70 3.69
CA TYR A 455 -12.54 39.84 3.03
C TYR A 455 -13.11 41.17 3.52
N GLU A 456 -14.14 41.13 4.37
CA GLU A 456 -14.81 42.31 4.95
C GLU A 456 -14.42 42.55 6.42
N THR A 457 -13.57 41.68 7.03
CA THR A 457 -13.14 41.86 8.42
C THR A 457 -12.08 42.94 8.53
N ASP A 458 -12.24 43.81 9.52
CA ASP A 458 -11.34 44.90 9.89
C ASP A 458 -9.91 44.35 10.11
N GLU A 459 -8.95 44.82 9.30
CA GLU A 459 -7.53 44.44 9.41
C GLU A 459 -6.92 44.75 10.78
N ASN A 460 -7.58 45.61 11.58
CA ASN A 460 -7.13 45.99 12.90
C ASN A 460 -7.74 45.21 14.06
N SER A 461 -8.58 44.19 13.75
CA SER A 461 -9.15 43.36 14.81
C SER A 461 -8.10 42.41 15.38
N PRO A 462 -7.80 42.44 16.69
CA PRO A 462 -6.87 41.50 17.31
C PRO A 462 -7.44 40.08 17.39
N TYR A 463 -8.71 39.90 17.04
CA TYR A 463 -9.39 38.60 17.03
C TYR A 463 -9.63 38.11 15.61
N SER A 464 -8.91 37.09 15.24
CA SER A 464 -9.17 36.35 14.00
C SER A 464 -9.91 35.04 14.35
N PRO A 465 -11.19 34.89 13.97
CA PRO A 465 -11.90 33.66 14.24
C PRO A 465 -11.26 32.48 13.47
N PRO A 466 -11.26 31.29 14.05
CA PRO A 466 -10.68 30.10 13.37
C PRO A 466 -11.40 29.83 12.05
N LEU A 467 -10.61 29.48 11.03
CA LEU A 467 -11.12 29.14 9.71
C LEU A 467 -11.65 27.71 9.73
N ARG A 468 -12.89 27.50 9.30
CA ARG A 468 -13.54 26.19 9.35
C ARG A 468 -13.84 25.66 7.95
N GLY A 469 -13.71 24.35 7.80
CA GLY A 469 -14.08 23.64 6.58
C GLY A 469 -14.63 22.26 6.86
N ILE A 470 -15.47 21.79 5.94
CA ILE A 470 -16.04 20.47 5.98
C ILE A 470 -16.02 19.86 4.57
N GLY A 471 -15.52 18.66 4.44
CA GLY A 471 -15.39 17.96 3.17
C GLY A 471 -15.93 16.53 3.23
N MET A 472 -16.35 15.99 2.09
CA MET A 472 -16.82 14.63 1.99
C MET A 472 -16.16 13.89 0.85
N ALA A 473 -16.05 12.56 0.97
CA ALA A 473 -15.60 11.67 -0.08
C ALA A 473 -16.26 10.29 0.04
N ALA A 474 -16.26 9.55 -1.06
CA ALA A 474 -16.78 8.20 -1.13
C ALA A 474 -15.93 7.32 -2.06
N ALA A 475 -15.70 6.07 -1.69
CA ALA A 475 -14.90 5.14 -2.47
C ALA A 475 -15.34 3.69 -2.22
N PHE A 476 -14.85 2.79 -3.07
CA PHE A 476 -14.88 1.35 -2.83
C PHE A 476 -13.47 0.83 -2.49
N ASP A 477 -13.43 -0.36 -1.92
CA ASP A 477 -12.21 -1.17 -1.78
C ASP A 477 -12.44 -2.56 -2.37
N GLY A 478 -11.57 -2.95 -3.31
CA GLY A 478 -11.64 -4.23 -3.97
C GLY A 478 -10.96 -5.34 -3.19
N ASN A 479 -11.70 -6.38 -2.86
CA ASN A 479 -11.22 -7.54 -2.13
C ASN A 479 -11.04 -8.74 -3.08
N GLY A 480 -9.84 -9.32 -3.12
CA GLY A 480 -9.53 -10.45 -3.99
C GLY A 480 -9.50 -10.04 -5.46
N TYR A 481 -8.49 -9.26 -5.86
CA TYR A 481 -8.26 -8.89 -7.25
C TYR A 481 -8.06 -10.12 -8.14
N LEU A 482 -8.65 -10.13 -9.32
CA LEU A 482 -8.72 -11.28 -10.22
C LEU A 482 -7.83 -11.16 -11.48
N GLY A 483 -6.96 -10.15 -11.54
CA GLY A 483 -6.11 -9.88 -12.70
C GLY A 483 -5.01 -10.90 -12.95
N THR A 484 -4.09 -10.57 -13.85
CA THR A 484 -3.11 -11.43 -14.54
C THR A 484 -2.42 -12.48 -13.67
N ASN A 485 -2.00 -12.10 -12.47
CA ASN A 485 -1.29 -12.99 -11.55
C ASN A 485 -2.20 -14.08 -10.94
N PHE A 486 -3.51 -13.97 -11.08
CA PHE A 486 -4.53 -14.78 -10.39
C PHE A 486 -5.47 -15.55 -11.33
N LYS A 487 -5.34 -15.38 -12.63
CA LYS A 487 -6.25 -15.89 -13.67
C LYS A 487 -6.59 -17.40 -13.53
N ASN A 488 -5.64 -18.21 -13.08
CA ASN A 488 -5.76 -19.66 -13.00
C ASN A 488 -5.70 -20.21 -11.57
N GLU A 489 -5.84 -19.36 -10.54
CA GLU A 489 -5.74 -19.84 -9.17
C GLU A 489 -7.02 -20.49 -8.68
N ASN A 490 -6.85 -21.71 -8.15
CA ASN A 490 -7.87 -22.39 -7.40
C ASN A 490 -7.61 -22.22 -5.89
N PHE A 491 -8.42 -21.39 -5.25
CA PHE A 491 -8.39 -21.30 -3.80
C PHE A 491 -9.08 -22.51 -3.20
N SER A 492 -8.48 -23.13 -2.21
CA SER A 492 -9.08 -24.26 -1.51
C SER A 492 -8.97 -24.10 0.00
N LEU A 493 -9.95 -24.62 0.70
CA LEU A 493 -9.96 -24.75 2.16
C LEU A 493 -10.48 -26.11 2.56
N GLN A 494 -9.82 -26.72 3.53
CA GLN A 494 -10.25 -27.97 4.12
C GLN A 494 -10.61 -27.77 5.59
N VAL A 495 -11.74 -28.35 5.99
CA VAL A 495 -12.21 -28.34 7.37
C VAL A 495 -12.55 -29.78 7.78
N THR A 496 -12.06 -30.19 8.92
CA THR A 496 -12.31 -31.52 9.49
C THR A 496 -13.03 -31.40 10.81
N MET A 497 -14.14 -32.12 10.97
CA MET A 497 -14.73 -32.41 12.26
C MET A 497 -14.17 -33.74 12.74
N THR A 498 -13.44 -33.73 13.85
CA THR A 498 -12.79 -34.93 14.43
C THR A 498 -13.79 -35.81 15.16
N ASP A 499 -13.33 -37.02 15.57
CA ASP A 499 -14.12 -37.96 16.40
C ASP A 499 -14.57 -37.32 17.71
N GLU A 500 -13.77 -36.41 18.28
CA GLU A 500 -14.09 -35.65 19.48
C GLU A 500 -15.01 -34.43 19.22
N ARG A 501 -15.56 -34.31 18.01
CA ARG A 501 -16.36 -33.15 17.54
C ARG A 501 -15.60 -31.81 17.60
N LYS A 502 -14.26 -31.82 17.55
CA LYS A 502 -13.46 -30.63 17.37
C LYS A 502 -13.42 -30.25 15.89
N ILE A 503 -13.38 -28.95 15.59
CA ILE A 503 -13.20 -28.43 14.23
C ILE A 503 -11.76 -28.04 14.03
N VAL A 504 -11.15 -28.65 13.02
CA VAL A 504 -9.80 -28.34 12.56
C VAL A 504 -9.91 -27.65 11.20
N VAL A 505 -9.45 -26.41 11.12
CA VAL A 505 -9.37 -25.65 9.87
C VAL A 505 -7.93 -25.66 9.39
N ASN A 506 -7.67 -26.21 8.22
CA ASN A 506 -6.32 -26.35 7.68
C ASN A 506 -5.88 -25.05 6.98
N THR A 507 -5.79 -23.98 7.77
CA THR A 507 -5.17 -22.70 7.38
C THR A 507 -4.91 -21.87 8.63
N ALA A 508 -3.87 -21.04 8.60
CA ALA A 508 -3.64 -20.06 9.65
C ALA A 508 -4.43 -18.78 9.38
N PRO A 509 -5.16 -18.25 10.38
CA PRO A 509 -5.72 -16.92 10.26
C PRO A 509 -4.59 -15.88 10.20
N PRO A 510 -4.65 -14.89 9.29
CA PRO A 510 -3.58 -13.92 9.10
C PRO A 510 -3.44 -12.92 10.27
N SER A 511 -4.46 -12.80 11.11
CA SER A 511 -4.43 -11.95 12.30
C SER A 511 -5.36 -12.50 13.39
N GLN A 512 -5.18 -12.01 14.63
CA GLN A 512 -6.04 -12.37 15.76
C GLN A 512 -7.51 -11.97 15.49
N ASN A 513 -7.74 -10.81 14.87
CA ASN A 513 -9.09 -10.35 14.55
C ASN A 513 -9.78 -11.30 13.55
N ILE A 514 -9.09 -11.73 12.52
CA ILE A 514 -9.65 -12.70 11.55
C ILE A 514 -9.90 -14.06 12.21
N LYS A 515 -9.01 -14.49 13.10
CA LYS A 515 -9.23 -15.70 13.90
C LYS A 515 -10.53 -15.63 14.69
N GLU A 516 -10.79 -14.51 15.34
CA GLU A 516 -12.04 -14.31 16.12
C GLU A 516 -13.28 -14.28 15.23
N ILE A 517 -13.20 -13.64 14.06
CA ILE A 517 -14.29 -13.64 13.07
C ILE A 517 -14.58 -15.07 12.61
N TRP A 518 -13.56 -15.84 12.23
CA TRP A 518 -13.74 -17.21 11.78
C TRP A 518 -14.25 -18.11 12.92
N GLN A 519 -13.76 -17.95 14.14
CA GLN A 519 -14.30 -18.66 15.32
C GLN A 519 -15.78 -18.36 15.50
N LYS A 520 -16.18 -17.09 15.41
CA LYS A 520 -17.59 -16.69 15.51
C LYS A 520 -18.44 -17.34 14.43
N ILE A 521 -17.99 -17.32 13.17
CA ILE A 521 -18.69 -17.98 12.05
C ILE A 521 -18.86 -19.48 12.31
N ILE A 522 -17.84 -20.17 12.83
CA ILE A 522 -17.88 -21.61 13.13
C ILE A 522 -18.87 -21.88 14.26
N ILE A 523 -18.81 -21.09 15.34
CA ILE A 523 -19.73 -21.22 16.49
C ILE A 523 -21.17 -21.00 16.04
N ASP A 524 -21.46 -19.93 15.32
CA ASP A 524 -22.81 -19.60 14.83
C ASP A 524 -23.35 -20.69 13.87
N SER A 525 -22.48 -21.34 13.09
CA SER A 525 -22.87 -22.37 12.12
C SER A 525 -23.14 -23.73 12.75
N LEU A 526 -22.34 -24.15 13.72
CA LEU A 526 -22.29 -25.52 14.24
C LEU A 526 -22.69 -25.64 15.72
N GLY A 527 -22.79 -24.52 16.47
CA GLY A 527 -23.13 -24.50 17.87
C GLY A 527 -22.10 -25.14 18.81
N ILE A 528 -20.81 -25.09 18.44
CA ILE A 528 -19.69 -25.69 19.20
C ILE A 528 -18.97 -24.68 20.08
N ASP A 529 -18.28 -25.16 21.11
CA ASP A 529 -17.47 -24.31 22.00
C ASP A 529 -16.20 -23.77 21.28
N LYS A 530 -15.81 -22.55 21.62
CA LYS A 530 -14.61 -21.89 21.09
C LYS A 530 -13.34 -22.73 21.29
N ARG A 531 -13.24 -23.46 22.41
CA ARG A 531 -12.08 -24.32 22.75
C ARG A 531 -11.96 -25.55 21.83
N SER A 532 -13.04 -25.93 21.18
CA SER A 532 -13.09 -27.05 20.21
C SER A 532 -12.66 -26.63 18.79
N ILE A 533 -12.18 -25.39 18.58
CA ILE A 533 -11.78 -24.89 17.27
C ILE A 533 -10.26 -24.76 17.23
N GLN A 534 -9.65 -25.44 16.28
CA GLN A 534 -8.21 -25.41 16.01
C GLN A 534 -7.92 -24.91 14.59
N PHE A 535 -6.86 -24.15 14.42
CA PHE A 535 -6.35 -23.69 13.13
C PHE A 535 -4.95 -24.24 12.97
N ASN A 536 -4.76 -25.05 11.93
CA ASN A 536 -3.46 -25.63 11.60
C ASN A 536 -2.82 -24.84 10.48
N LEU A 537 -1.56 -24.47 10.65
CA LEU A 537 -0.72 -24.00 9.56
C LEU A 537 -0.24 -25.25 8.79
N ASP A 538 -0.94 -25.60 7.71
CA ASP A 538 -0.48 -26.69 6.84
C ASP A 538 0.47 -26.14 5.78
N LEU A 539 1.76 -26.12 6.12
CA LEU A 539 2.83 -25.74 5.20
C LEU A 539 2.94 -26.70 4.02
N SER A 540 2.51 -27.96 4.19
CA SER A 540 2.59 -28.98 3.12
C SER A 540 1.65 -28.67 1.96
N LEU A 541 0.49 -28.07 2.21
CA LEU A 541 -0.42 -27.60 1.16
C LEU A 541 0.13 -26.39 0.41
N ALA A 542 0.95 -25.55 1.06
CA ALA A 542 1.65 -24.44 0.44
C ALA A 542 2.83 -24.92 -0.42
N GLU A 543 3.52 -25.98 -0.01
CA GLU A 543 4.65 -26.57 -0.73
C GLU A 543 4.21 -27.45 -1.91
N ALA A 544 3.01 -28.02 -1.87
CA ALA A 544 2.48 -28.92 -2.90
C ALA A 544 2.01 -28.22 -4.19
N SER A 545 1.95 -26.90 -4.25
CA SER A 545 1.72 -26.22 -5.53
C SER A 545 3.04 -26.15 -6.30
N GLU A 546 3.15 -26.94 -7.36
CA GLU A 546 4.31 -26.98 -8.28
C GLU A 546 4.73 -25.61 -8.85
N LYS A 547 3.89 -24.61 -8.67
CA LYS A 547 4.11 -23.23 -9.11
C LYS A 547 4.27 -22.26 -7.94
N GLY A 548 4.93 -22.55 -6.87
CA GLY A 548 5.32 -21.65 -5.73
C GLY A 548 4.67 -20.27 -5.56
N ILE A 549 4.20 -19.71 -6.66
CA ILE A 549 3.52 -18.43 -6.80
C ILE A 549 2.16 -18.41 -6.10
N ALA A 550 1.36 -19.48 -6.25
CA ALA A 550 0.01 -19.55 -5.70
C ALA A 550 -0.04 -19.58 -4.17
N ALA A 551 0.90 -20.27 -3.53
CA ALA A 551 1.01 -20.32 -2.07
C ALA A 551 1.47 -18.99 -1.49
N ILE A 552 2.37 -18.31 -2.16
CA ILE A 552 2.88 -16.97 -1.82
C ILE A 552 1.73 -15.97 -1.82
N GLN A 553 0.89 -16.02 -2.84
CA GLN A 553 -0.24 -15.11 -3.03
C GLN A 553 -1.34 -15.31 -1.99
N ASN A 554 -1.58 -16.56 -1.56
CA ASN A 554 -2.57 -16.85 -0.53
C ASN A 554 -2.26 -16.23 0.84
N ASP A 555 -0.98 -16.08 1.19
CA ASP A 555 -0.56 -15.52 2.48
C ASP A 555 -0.47 -14.00 2.48
N LEU A 556 -0.31 -13.37 1.29
CA LEU A 556 -0.14 -11.93 1.15
C LEU A 556 -1.39 -11.14 0.96
N MET A 557 -2.36 -11.71 0.28
CA MET A 557 -3.50 -10.93 -0.14
C MET A 557 -4.57 -10.92 0.94
N ILE A 558 -4.70 -9.79 1.61
CA ILE A 558 -5.83 -9.51 2.50
C ILE A 558 -7.16 -9.74 1.76
N GLY A 559 -7.22 -9.46 0.46
CA GLY A 559 -8.34 -9.79 -0.41
C GLY A 559 -8.75 -11.27 -0.43
N ASN A 560 -7.82 -12.18 -0.21
CA ASN A 560 -8.09 -13.61 -0.13
C ASN A 560 -8.83 -14.00 1.16
N ILE A 561 -8.87 -13.13 2.16
CA ILE A 561 -9.64 -13.37 3.40
C ILE A 561 -11.12 -13.53 3.07
N SER A 562 -11.68 -12.72 2.20
CA SER A 562 -13.08 -12.84 1.77
C SER A 562 -13.33 -14.17 1.05
N ILE A 563 -12.41 -14.59 0.18
CA ILE A 563 -12.46 -15.88 -0.52
C ILE A 563 -12.36 -17.05 0.49
N LYS A 564 -11.39 -17.01 1.40
CA LYS A 564 -11.23 -18.05 2.45
C LYS A 564 -12.42 -18.10 3.39
N THR A 565 -12.98 -16.95 3.74
CA THR A 565 -14.20 -16.87 4.58
C THR A 565 -15.41 -17.50 3.87
N HIS A 566 -15.56 -17.24 2.57
CA HIS A 566 -16.59 -17.89 1.76
C HIS A 566 -16.40 -19.41 1.72
N LEU A 567 -15.18 -19.89 1.47
CA LEU A 567 -14.88 -21.33 1.46
C LEU A 567 -15.13 -21.98 2.84
N LEU A 568 -14.77 -21.28 3.93
CA LEU A 568 -15.05 -21.73 5.30
C LEU A 568 -16.55 -21.96 5.49
N LYS A 569 -17.39 -20.99 5.15
CA LYS A 569 -18.86 -21.13 5.22
C LYS A 569 -19.35 -22.32 4.42
N LYS A 570 -18.87 -22.51 3.18
CA LYS A 570 -19.23 -23.65 2.32
C LYS A 570 -18.81 -24.99 2.92
N CYS A 571 -17.65 -25.06 3.58
CA CYS A 571 -17.25 -26.27 4.31
C CYS A 571 -18.16 -26.56 5.51
N LEU A 572 -18.48 -25.53 6.30
CA LEU A 572 -19.36 -25.67 7.47
C LEU A 572 -20.78 -26.07 7.08
N GLU A 573 -21.36 -25.49 6.02
CA GLU A 573 -22.65 -25.90 5.45
C GLU A 573 -22.65 -27.38 5.06
N ALA A 574 -21.56 -27.83 4.41
CA ALA A 574 -21.45 -29.23 4.01
C ALA A 574 -21.29 -30.17 5.22
N ILE A 575 -20.55 -29.79 6.25
CA ILE A 575 -20.45 -30.53 7.52
C ILE A 575 -21.82 -30.61 8.20
N LYS A 576 -22.53 -29.47 8.27
CA LYS A 576 -23.88 -29.39 8.88
C LYS A 576 -24.88 -30.34 8.20
N ARG A 577 -24.81 -30.46 6.86
CA ARG A 577 -25.67 -31.40 6.09
C ARG A 577 -25.31 -32.86 6.34
N LYS A 578 -24.10 -33.16 6.80
CA LYS A 578 -23.62 -34.52 7.12
C LYS A 578 -23.68 -34.84 8.60
N LYS A 579 -24.58 -34.18 9.36
CA LYS A 579 -24.65 -34.22 10.81
C LYS A 579 -24.77 -35.66 11.40
N ASP A 580 -25.37 -36.58 10.63
CA ASP A 580 -25.57 -37.97 11.02
C ASP A 580 -24.52 -38.95 10.45
N ALA A 581 -23.50 -38.45 9.79
CA ALA A 581 -22.44 -39.27 9.25
C ALA A 581 -21.41 -39.69 10.32
N VAL A 582 -20.73 -40.80 10.07
CA VAL A 582 -19.66 -41.31 10.95
C VAL A 582 -18.51 -40.31 10.97
N LEU A 583 -17.99 -39.97 12.14
CA LEU A 583 -16.82 -39.15 12.33
C LEU A 583 -15.56 -39.97 12.08
N PRO A 584 -14.44 -39.34 11.63
CA PRO A 584 -14.27 -37.90 11.33
C PRO A 584 -14.88 -37.50 9.98
N ILE A 585 -15.37 -36.27 9.86
CA ILE A 585 -15.88 -35.72 8.60
C ILE A 585 -14.89 -34.68 8.06
N THR A 586 -14.27 -34.94 6.94
CA THR A 586 -13.43 -33.99 6.24
C THR A 586 -14.13 -33.44 5.00
N VAL A 587 -14.15 -32.12 4.87
CA VAL A 587 -14.71 -31.41 3.72
C VAL A 587 -13.66 -30.48 3.16
N LYS A 588 -13.36 -30.64 1.86
CA LYS A 588 -12.54 -29.70 1.08
C LYS A 588 -13.45 -28.98 0.08
N LYS A 589 -13.36 -27.67 0.02
CA LYS A 589 -14.00 -26.83 -1.00
C LYS A 589 -12.98 -26.00 -1.72
N SER A 590 -13.23 -25.77 -2.99
CA SER A 590 -12.38 -24.95 -3.85
C SER A 590 -13.23 -24.02 -4.71
N ILE A 591 -12.64 -22.91 -5.11
CA ILE A 591 -13.25 -21.91 -6.00
C ILE A 591 -12.16 -21.33 -6.90
N ALA A 592 -12.52 -21.14 -8.17
CA ALA A 592 -11.78 -20.31 -9.11
C ALA A 592 -12.53 -18.98 -9.27
N PRO A 593 -12.15 -17.91 -8.57
CA PRO A 593 -12.92 -16.65 -8.53
C PRO A 593 -13.11 -16.02 -9.91
N SER A 594 -12.10 -16.09 -10.79
CA SER A 594 -12.16 -15.57 -12.16
C SER A 594 -13.31 -16.16 -12.99
N LYS A 595 -13.61 -17.46 -12.80
CA LYS A 595 -14.75 -18.11 -13.47
C LYS A 595 -16.11 -17.64 -12.91
N ARG A 596 -16.15 -17.32 -11.63
CA ARG A 596 -17.39 -16.85 -10.98
C ARG A 596 -17.74 -15.41 -11.39
N ASN A 597 -16.73 -14.56 -11.44
CA ASN A 597 -16.92 -13.11 -11.52
C ASN A 597 -16.85 -12.54 -12.95
N GLN A 598 -16.76 -13.39 -13.98
CA GLN A 598 -16.76 -12.98 -15.40
C GLN A 598 -15.70 -11.91 -15.75
N TRP A 599 -14.58 -11.87 -15.03
CA TRP A 599 -13.47 -10.99 -15.37
C TRP A 599 -12.82 -11.40 -16.70
N LYS A 600 -12.72 -10.45 -17.63
CA LYS A 600 -12.10 -10.63 -18.95
C LYS A 600 -10.84 -9.79 -19.03
N GLU A 601 -9.71 -10.44 -18.94
CA GLU A 601 -8.42 -9.76 -18.94
C GLU A 601 -8.06 -9.19 -20.30
N GLU A 602 -8.40 -9.90 -21.40
CA GLU A 602 -8.10 -9.47 -22.76
C GLU A 602 -8.75 -8.13 -23.10
N THR A 603 -9.93 -7.88 -22.58
CA THR A 603 -10.68 -6.62 -22.76
C THR A 603 -10.62 -5.71 -21.52
N PHE A 604 -9.92 -6.14 -20.49
CA PHE A 604 -9.82 -5.47 -19.18
C PHE A 604 -11.18 -4.99 -18.67
N SER A 605 -12.14 -5.90 -18.62
CA SER A 605 -13.55 -5.58 -18.34
C SER A 605 -14.25 -6.68 -17.52
N GLY A 606 -15.39 -6.32 -16.90
CA GLY A 606 -16.19 -7.20 -16.05
C GLY A 606 -15.98 -6.91 -14.57
N THR A 607 -16.10 -7.93 -13.71
CA THR A 607 -16.00 -7.80 -12.26
C THR A 607 -14.56 -8.06 -11.80
N PRO A 608 -13.76 -7.03 -11.52
CA PRO A 608 -12.31 -7.17 -11.27
C PRO A 608 -11.98 -7.76 -9.90
N PHE A 609 -12.92 -7.78 -8.96
CA PHE A 609 -12.72 -8.21 -7.57
C PHE A 609 -13.68 -9.31 -7.17
N PHE A 610 -13.28 -10.15 -6.24
CA PHE A 610 -14.15 -11.18 -5.68
C PHE A 610 -15.34 -10.57 -4.92
N SER A 611 -15.10 -9.49 -4.18
CA SER A 611 -16.12 -8.67 -3.52
C SER A 611 -15.61 -7.24 -3.36
N THR A 612 -16.54 -6.30 -3.15
CA THR A 612 -16.21 -4.89 -2.87
C THR A 612 -16.84 -4.44 -1.56
N SER A 613 -16.08 -3.67 -0.76
CA SER A 613 -16.61 -2.87 0.33
C SER A 613 -16.79 -1.43 -0.14
N PHE A 614 -17.72 -0.71 0.48
CA PHE A 614 -18.00 0.69 0.17
C PHE A 614 -17.89 1.53 1.44
N GLY A 615 -17.43 2.77 1.30
CA GLY A 615 -17.39 3.72 2.40
C GLY A 615 -17.53 5.15 1.95
N THR A 616 -17.97 5.96 2.89
CA THR A 616 -18.04 7.41 2.76
C THR A 616 -17.60 8.06 4.05
N CYS A 617 -16.94 9.20 3.93
CA CYS A 617 -16.37 9.94 5.04
C CYS A 617 -16.69 11.43 4.92
N VAL A 618 -16.93 12.06 6.06
CA VAL A 618 -16.98 13.51 6.23
C VAL A 618 -15.91 13.89 7.24
N VAL A 619 -15.10 14.88 6.89
CA VAL A 619 -14.07 15.46 7.76
C VAL A 619 -14.39 16.92 8.00
N GLU A 620 -14.23 17.36 9.24
CA GLU A 620 -14.38 18.75 9.67
C GLU A 620 -13.05 19.22 10.26
N VAL A 621 -12.56 20.36 9.77
CA VAL A 621 -11.29 20.96 10.19
C VAL A 621 -11.48 22.37 10.71
N GLU A 622 -10.56 22.79 11.58
CA GLU A 622 -10.43 24.14 12.09
C GLU A 622 -8.97 24.57 12.00
N TYR A 623 -8.74 25.72 11.40
CA TYR A 623 -7.44 26.36 11.28
C TYR A 623 -7.35 27.57 12.18
N ASP A 624 -6.34 27.61 13.04
CA ASP A 624 -5.94 28.79 13.77
C ASP A 624 -4.89 29.55 12.95
N SER A 625 -5.29 30.69 12.37
CA SER A 625 -4.40 31.51 11.54
C SER A 625 -3.29 32.21 12.33
N CYS A 626 -3.45 32.39 13.65
CA CYS A 626 -2.44 32.99 14.52
C CYS A 626 -1.40 31.96 14.97
N ALA A 627 -1.84 30.75 15.31
CA ALA A 627 -0.96 29.65 15.72
C ALA A 627 -0.42 28.83 14.55
N PHE A 628 -0.86 29.09 13.32
CA PHE A 628 -0.55 28.28 12.13
C PHE A 628 -0.78 26.78 12.35
N SER A 629 -1.83 26.45 13.10
CA SER A 629 -2.14 25.08 13.47
C SER A 629 -3.43 24.60 12.86
N GLU A 630 -3.44 23.34 12.47
CA GLU A 630 -4.62 22.63 11.94
C GLU A 630 -5.12 21.61 12.95
N GLN A 631 -6.43 21.55 13.12
CA GLN A 631 -7.09 20.59 13.97
C GLN A 631 -8.26 19.93 13.24
N VAL A 632 -8.32 18.59 13.31
CA VAL A 632 -9.48 17.85 12.85
C VAL A 632 -10.50 17.79 13.98
N THR A 633 -11.58 18.55 13.86
CA THR A 633 -12.63 18.64 14.89
C THR A 633 -13.56 17.42 14.83
N GLY A 634 -13.75 16.81 13.65
CA GLY A 634 -14.56 15.63 13.52
C GLY A 634 -14.27 14.78 12.29
N VAL A 635 -14.33 13.46 12.47
CA VAL A 635 -14.36 12.48 11.39
C VAL A 635 -15.60 11.62 11.55
N PHE A 636 -16.42 11.59 10.53
CA PHE A 636 -17.64 10.79 10.45
C PHE A 636 -17.52 9.82 9.28
N ALA A 637 -17.65 8.53 9.52
CA ALA A 637 -17.56 7.51 8.49
C ALA A 637 -18.76 6.56 8.52
N VAL A 638 -19.30 6.22 7.36
CA VAL A 638 -20.28 5.14 7.17
C VAL A 638 -19.67 4.10 6.24
N ILE A 639 -19.59 2.86 6.68
CA ILE A 639 -18.85 1.78 6.03
C ILE A 639 -19.78 0.58 5.80
N ASP A 640 -19.85 0.11 4.56
CA ASP A 640 -20.43 -1.17 4.18
C ASP A 640 -19.29 -2.17 3.90
N CYS A 641 -18.98 -2.98 4.90
CA CYS A 641 -17.98 -4.06 4.80
C CYS A 641 -18.58 -5.45 5.09
N GLY A 642 -19.84 -5.63 4.72
CA GLY A 642 -20.57 -6.88 4.97
C GLY A 642 -20.95 -7.06 6.44
N ARG A 643 -21.30 -8.29 6.80
CA ARG A 643 -21.76 -8.62 8.16
C ARG A 643 -20.68 -8.41 9.21
N ILE A 644 -20.99 -7.62 10.22
CA ILE A 644 -20.11 -7.36 11.35
C ILE A 644 -20.22 -8.48 12.38
N ALA A 645 -19.16 -9.25 12.54
CA ALA A 645 -19.12 -10.35 13.51
C ALA A 645 -18.94 -9.87 14.97
N ASN A 646 -18.12 -8.81 15.14
CA ASN A 646 -17.87 -8.17 16.45
C ASN A 646 -17.90 -6.65 16.28
N PRO A 647 -19.00 -5.97 16.65
CA PRO A 647 -19.14 -4.52 16.47
C PRO A 647 -18.08 -3.69 17.18
N GLN A 648 -17.72 -4.04 18.42
CA GLN A 648 -16.71 -3.30 19.19
C GLN A 648 -15.31 -3.40 18.58
N ALA A 649 -14.93 -4.61 18.14
CA ALA A 649 -13.66 -4.83 17.47
C ALA A 649 -13.60 -4.10 16.12
N ALA A 650 -14.68 -4.11 15.34
CA ALA A 650 -14.79 -3.42 14.06
C ALA A 650 -14.70 -1.90 14.25
N GLU A 651 -15.42 -1.33 15.22
CA GLU A 651 -15.36 0.09 15.55
C GLU A 651 -13.95 0.51 15.99
N THR A 652 -13.32 -0.29 16.86
CA THR A 652 -11.94 -0.05 17.31
C THR A 652 -10.96 -0.07 16.15
N ALA A 653 -11.06 -1.05 15.25
CA ALA A 653 -10.22 -1.17 14.06
C ALA A 653 -10.39 0.04 13.13
N ALA A 654 -11.63 0.45 12.86
CA ALA A 654 -11.93 1.61 12.03
C ALA A 654 -11.38 2.91 12.64
N LYS A 655 -11.57 3.14 13.95
CA LYS A 655 -11.02 4.29 14.65
C LYS A 655 -9.48 4.32 14.64
N GLN A 656 -8.84 3.15 14.77
CA GLN A 656 -7.38 3.04 14.66
C GLN A 656 -6.90 3.32 13.24
N ALA A 657 -7.60 2.82 12.21
CA ALA A 657 -7.28 3.09 10.82
C ALA A 657 -7.41 4.60 10.50
N ILE A 658 -8.46 5.26 11.00
CA ILE A 658 -8.65 6.71 10.88
C ILE A 658 -7.48 7.47 11.51
N LYS A 659 -7.12 7.18 12.76
CA LYS A 659 -5.99 7.84 13.44
C LYS A 659 -4.68 7.64 12.68
N LYS A 660 -4.42 6.44 12.19
CA LYS A 660 -3.22 6.14 11.40
C LYS A 660 -3.22 6.85 10.05
N CYS A 661 -4.36 6.96 9.40
CA CYS A 661 -4.47 7.70 8.15
C CYS A 661 -4.20 9.19 8.37
N LEU A 662 -4.79 9.79 9.41
CA LEU A 662 -4.56 11.19 9.77
C LEU A 662 -3.07 11.51 10.00
N SER A 663 -2.31 10.59 10.63
CA SER A 663 -0.88 10.80 10.85
C SER A 663 -0.02 10.76 9.58
N THR A 664 -0.61 10.51 8.42
CA THR A 664 0.09 10.47 7.12
C THR A 664 -0.27 11.66 6.22
N LEU A 665 -1.20 12.51 6.62
CA LEU A 665 -1.75 13.54 5.74
C LEU A 665 -0.95 14.84 5.75
N VAL A 666 -0.20 15.10 6.83
CA VAL A 666 0.65 16.29 6.97
C VAL A 666 2.10 15.86 7.13
N PHE A 667 2.99 16.51 6.43
CA PHE A 667 4.42 16.19 6.47
C PHE A 667 5.02 16.63 7.83
N GLY A 668 5.62 15.66 8.54
CA GLY A 668 6.32 15.93 9.81
C GLY A 668 5.42 16.10 11.05
N ASP A 669 4.10 16.11 10.89
CA ASP A 669 3.16 16.29 12.00
C ASP A 669 2.11 15.17 12.06
N SER A 670 1.48 15.03 13.23
CA SER A 670 0.39 14.08 13.47
C SER A 670 -0.87 14.83 13.86
N LEU A 671 -1.82 14.89 12.93
CA LEU A 671 -3.11 15.56 13.15
C LEU A 671 -3.87 14.89 14.31
N LYS A 672 -4.25 15.73 15.27
CA LYS A 672 -5.14 15.32 16.37
C LYS A 672 -6.59 15.44 15.92
N CYS A 673 -7.40 14.43 16.27
CA CYS A 673 -8.83 14.41 16.00
C CYS A 673 -9.62 14.40 17.31
N GLN A 674 -10.54 15.37 17.45
CA GLN A 674 -11.35 15.49 18.67
C GLN A 674 -12.46 14.44 18.72
N LYS A 675 -13.12 14.18 17.60
CA LYS A 675 -14.29 13.30 17.54
C LYS A 675 -14.23 12.35 16.35
N ILE A 676 -14.34 11.05 16.61
CA ILE A 676 -14.43 10.02 15.56
C ILE A 676 -15.73 9.24 15.74
N VAL A 677 -16.59 9.29 14.73
CA VAL A 677 -17.87 8.57 14.68
C VAL A 677 -17.84 7.60 13.51
N VAL A 678 -18.02 6.31 13.79
CA VAL A 678 -18.08 5.27 12.78
C VAL A 678 -19.44 4.57 12.87
N GLN A 679 -20.08 4.37 11.74
CA GLN A 679 -21.28 3.59 11.59
C GLN A 679 -21.04 2.51 10.52
N PHE A 680 -21.53 1.31 10.78
CA PHE A 680 -21.55 0.24 9.79
C PHE A 680 -22.93 0.12 9.18
N ALA A 681 -23.00 -0.04 7.87
CA ALA A 681 -24.24 -0.39 7.19
C ALA A 681 -24.66 -1.81 7.59
N GLN A 682 -25.96 -2.02 7.78
CA GLN A 682 -26.47 -3.38 8.03
C GLN A 682 -26.40 -4.17 6.73
N SER A 683 -25.68 -5.28 6.73
CA SER A 683 -25.52 -6.16 5.58
C SER A 683 -25.50 -7.62 6.02
N ASP A 684 -26.13 -8.48 5.23
CA ASP A 684 -26.08 -9.93 5.37
C ASP A 684 -24.97 -10.57 4.52
N ASP A 685 -24.26 -9.76 3.75
CA ASP A 685 -23.12 -10.19 2.94
C ASP A 685 -22.02 -10.80 3.81
N GLU A 686 -21.11 -11.51 3.17
CA GLU A 686 -19.93 -12.01 3.85
C GLU A 686 -19.04 -10.86 4.34
N PRO A 687 -18.31 -11.04 5.47
CA PRO A 687 -17.39 -10.02 5.97
C PRO A 687 -16.34 -9.63 4.90
N LYS A 688 -16.13 -8.33 4.73
CA LYS A 688 -15.21 -7.73 3.77
C LYS A 688 -14.13 -6.92 4.51
N ASN A 689 -13.10 -6.49 3.82
CA ASN A 689 -12.06 -5.64 4.40
C ASN A 689 -12.57 -4.20 4.63
N LEU A 690 -12.05 -3.54 5.66
CA LEU A 690 -12.39 -2.14 5.95
C LEU A 690 -11.17 -1.23 6.09
N ASP A 691 -9.99 -1.78 6.42
CA ASP A 691 -8.81 -0.97 6.78
C ASP A 691 -8.30 -0.11 5.61
N SER A 692 -8.22 -0.69 4.43
CA SER A 692 -7.80 -0.01 3.20
C SER A 692 -8.78 1.08 2.76
N LEU A 693 -10.07 0.84 2.93
CA LEU A 693 -11.14 1.75 2.54
C LEU A 693 -10.99 3.13 3.20
N ILE A 694 -10.56 3.20 4.46
CA ILE A 694 -10.33 4.45 5.19
C ILE A 694 -9.30 5.32 4.46
N TYR A 695 -8.25 4.71 3.88
CA TYR A 695 -7.21 5.45 3.15
C TYR A 695 -7.68 5.95 1.77
N SER A 696 -8.81 5.44 1.28
CA SER A 696 -9.42 5.91 0.03
C SER A 696 -10.43 7.04 0.25
N ILE A 697 -11.09 7.10 1.43
CA ILE A 697 -12.15 8.08 1.70
C ILE A 697 -11.69 9.26 2.58
N LEU A 698 -10.78 9.03 3.53
CA LEU A 698 -10.37 10.07 4.48
C LEU A 698 -9.49 11.16 3.86
N PRO A 699 -8.43 10.84 3.07
CA PRO A 699 -7.57 11.87 2.49
C PRO A 699 -8.30 12.87 1.59
N PRO A 700 -9.15 12.47 0.63
CA PRO A 700 -9.87 13.44 -0.19
C PRO A 700 -10.91 14.24 0.60
N ALA A 701 -11.58 13.65 1.60
CA ALA A 701 -12.49 14.39 2.47
C ALA A 701 -11.76 15.45 3.30
N PHE A 702 -10.58 15.11 3.83
CA PHE A 702 -9.71 16.02 4.55
C PHE A 702 -9.23 17.16 3.66
N CYS A 703 -8.70 16.89 2.47
CA CYS A 703 -8.26 17.91 1.52
C CYS A 703 -9.40 18.84 1.08
N SER A 704 -10.61 18.29 0.89
CA SER A 704 -11.79 19.10 0.58
C SER A 704 -12.18 20.03 1.73
N ALA A 705 -12.10 19.55 2.98
CA ALA A 705 -12.34 20.38 4.17
C ALA A 705 -11.28 21.48 4.31
N THR A 706 -10.01 21.14 4.13
CA THR A 706 -8.88 22.09 4.16
C THR A 706 -9.01 23.14 3.05
N SER A 707 -9.36 22.71 1.84
CA SER A 707 -9.59 23.61 0.70
C SER A 707 -10.68 24.64 1.01
N GLN A 708 -11.80 24.22 1.59
CA GLN A 708 -12.88 25.11 2.01
C GLN A 708 -12.43 26.04 3.15
N ALA A 709 -11.72 25.49 4.16
CA ALA A 709 -11.24 26.28 5.28
C ALA A 709 -10.29 27.40 4.86
N LEU A 710 -9.40 27.15 3.93
CA LEU A 710 -8.37 28.08 3.48
C LEU A 710 -8.74 28.88 2.23
N ALA A 711 -9.85 28.57 1.55
CA ALA A 711 -10.23 29.09 0.24
C ALA A 711 -9.14 28.85 -0.83
N LEU A 712 -8.51 27.66 -0.81
CA LEU A 712 -7.46 27.22 -1.71
C LEU A 712 -7.81 25.87 -2.28
N THR A 713 -7.27 25.51 -3.44
CA THR A 713 -7.31 24.15 -3.92
C THR A 713 -6.12 23.36 -3.37
N VAL A 714 -6.37 22.39 -2.49
CA VAL A 714 -5.35 21.44 -2.03
C VAL A 714 -5.27 20.30 -3.01
N ASN A 715 -4.21 20.25 -3.78
CA ASN A 715 -4.03 19.29 -4.87
C ASN A 715 -2.84 18.33 -4.69
N GLU A 716 -2.19 18.38 -3.52
CA GLU A 716 -1.05 17.53 -3.19
C GLU A 716 -1.13 16.96 -1.78
N LEU A 717 -0.70 15.71 -1.60
CA LEU A 717 -0.52 15.04 -0.33
C LEU A 717 0.86 14.34 -0.26
N PRO A 718 1.49 14.33 0.93
CA PRO A 718 1.10 14.95 2.20
C PRO A 718 1.18 16.49 2.15
N LEU A 719 0.37 17.16 2.97
CA LEU A 719 0.39 18.60 3.04
C LEU A 719 1.72 19.07 3.63
N LYS A 720 2.31 20.07 2.97
CA LYS A 720 3.43 20.85 3.52
C LYS A 720 2.85 22.14 4.09
N THR A 721 2.77 22.26 5.39
CA THR A 721 2.14 23.38 6.09
C THR A 721 2.71 24.75 5.63
N ASP A 722 4.03 24.83 5.50
CA ASP A 722 4.71 26.06 5.02
C ASP A 722 4.27 26.46 3.60
N SER A 723 3.98 25.48 2.75
CA SER A 723 3.53 25.73 1.37
C SER A 723 2.11 26.31 1.36
N LEU A 724 1.23 25.85 2.24
CA LEU A 724 -0.14 26.37 2.34
C LEU A 724 -0.17 27.85 2.73
N PHE A 725 0.66 28.27 3.67
CA PHE A 725 0.74 29.66 4.09
C PHE A 725 1.33 30.54 2.99
N LYS A 726 2.37 30.11 2.29
CA LYS A 726 2.94 30.84 1.14
C LYS A 726 1.93 31.01 0.00
N ILE A 727 1.12 29.98 -0.29
CA ILE A 727 0.07 30.05 -1.31
C ILE A 727 -1.00 31.07 -0.89
N LYS A 728 -1.40 31.07 0.39
CA LYS A 728 -2.37 32.02 0.94
C LYS A 728 -1.88 33.47 0.82
N GLU A 729 -0.67 33.76 1.25
CA GLU A 729 -0.07 35.08 1.12
C GLU A 729 0.00 35.56 -0.33
N ASN A 730 0.39 34.69 -1.26
CA ASN A 730 0.45 35.02 -2.68
C ASN A 730 -0.94 35.28 -3.29
N SER A 731 -1.96 34.51 -2.86
CA SER A 731 -3.34 34.72 -3.32
C SER A 731 -3.90 36.05 -2.82
N GLU A 732 -3.60 36.46 -1.59
CA GLU A 732 -4.00 37.70 -1.01
C GLU A 732 -3.29 38.90 -1.67
N LYS A 733 -1.99 38.78 -1.96
CA LYS A 733 -1.23 39.79 -2.72
C LYS A 733 -1.80 40.00 -4.12
N ASN A 734 -2.11 38.91 -4.85
CA ASN A 734 -2.68 38.98 -6.20
C ASN A 734 -4.09 39.61 -6.19
N LYS A 735 -4.90 39.36 -5.15
CA LYS A 735 -6.22 39.99 -5.02
C LYS A 735 -6.12 41.49 -4.69
N LYS A 736 -5.17 41.93 -3.85
CA LYS A 736 -4.88 43.33 -3.57
C LYS A 736 -4.45 44.08 -4.85
N ILE A 737 -3.64 43.49 -5.68
CA ILE A 737 -3.20 44.04 -6.98
C ILE A 737 -4.39 44.21 -7.93
N LYS A 738 -5.24 43.18 -8.11
CA LYS A 738 -6.43 43.24 -8.97
C LYS A 738 -7.46 44.27 -8.50
N ASN A 739 -7.64 44.46 -7.20
CA ASN A 739 -8.55 45.47 -6.67
C ASN A 739 -7.99 46.89 -6.83
N GLN A 740 -6.68 47.08 -6.89
CA GLN A 740 -6.04 48.38 -7.18
C GLN A 740 -6.08 48.70 -8.68
N GLU A 741 -6.10 47.74 -9.58
CA GLU A 741 -6.24 47.93 -11.04
C GLU A 741 -7.69 48.19 -11.46
N THR A 742 -8.67 47.92 -10.57
CA THR A 742 -10.11 48.11 -10.86
C THR A 742 -10.68 49.39 -10.24
N GLN A 743 -9.91 50.11 -9.44
CA GLN A 743 -10.18 51.46 -8.97
C GLN A 743 -9.45 52.50 -9.84
#